data_042ba5d0f9bf6468c75281dbf3062c48
#
_entry.id   042ba5d0f9bf6468c75281dbf3062c48
#
_cell.length_a   1.000
_cell.length_b   1.000
_cell.length_c   1.000
_cell.angle_alpha   90.00
_cell.angle_beta   90.00
_cell.angle_gamma   90.00
#
_symmetry.space_group_name_H-M   'P 1'
#
loop_
_entity.id
_entity.type
_entity.pdbx_description
1 polymer ?
#
loop_
_entity_poly.entity_id
_entity_poly.type
_entity_poly.pdbx_seq_one_letter_code
_entity_poly.pdbx_strand_id
1 'polypeptide(L)'
;MLVIWFSVSAYGQQLDRNLYRTIDGTYNNLQNPEWGSANENLRLLTPQMGYADGIAAPGGTDRPNPREISNQIFSQNNIVSDPLNLSDFTWVFGQFIDHDLSFTPDGDEQANIRVPRGDDIFDPRHQGNAVIAMHRNLFDEATGTGVDNPRRHPNVITAYLDGSAVYGSEEEMADWLRSHKDGKMKVSAGNMLPFNTMNGEYDGEIDPNAPHMENPVGLSRKQFVAGDVRANENPLLLAFHTLFVREHNRICDELKEAHPDWGDEELYQHARKIVGGIIQSIVYNEWLPTMGVELPPYEGYDPTVHAQMFNTFTAAAFRMGHTLLNGNLQRVMNNGEDHPEGALRLRRAFFNPFVVMEDGGLDPFLKGMGEQIQQSFDNHVVDDVRNFLFGPPGSPGLDLAAININRGRERGLPDFNSVREALGLPRYQIVQQINSNVLVALRLSSLYGDLDNIDPWVGMLAEEKEEGELFGETVKTFMAFQFALLRDGDRFFYENDPVLTDAEKAEIRETTLHDVIMRNTDIQLIQSNVFKAMPHEQICESMDVKLSGRIRTEDGEPVSDVLIELLLRDGRMESVTSNEGGFELAEVPGCFAEKMGARKTKDDYQNGVTTFDMVLAQRHILQSSLLDSPYKIIAADVDMSGSITTLDLIRMRRVILSVATDFGGAPSWRFIPADHVFSDPQDPFADPIVTEYEFGLLAKDAERNFIAIKVGDLNNSALTTTGSQIAGTRSNASGMKLRVDDYAFAAGDQVEVPFTTEGIDRLTGFQFGLTYNEQVLELVAIRSAQIASLNEKNIGVLPERGWLTASWHQPAGEAIDIKSGTAFTLVFRAVRPGKLSDHLRFDPRIMPAESYLGAEQQQPLNVIMESDDASVSSVFTVGQNQPNPFTAQTVIPFSLPAEAAVELTVSDAQGRIILRRAGSFAAGAHQFVLTDADLPAAGGVFQYQLQAGDLVLTRKMVKVSDQ
;
A
#
# COMPACT_ATOMS: atom_id res chain seq x y z
N MET A 1 -28.57 -50.08 -47.64
CA MET A 1 -28.06 -49.66 -46.34
C MET A 1 -27.56 -48.28 -46.50
N LEU A 2 -28.45 -47.34 -46.20
CA LEU A 2 -28.18 -45.88 -46.38
C LEU A 2 -27.43 -45.38 -45.16
N VAL A 3 -26.20 -44.98 -45.33
CA VAL A 3 -25.43 -44.31 -44.25
C VAL A 3 -25.75 -42.81 -44.29
N ILE A 4 -26.56 -42.36 -43.33
CA ILE A 4 -26.84 -40.94 -43.12
C ILE A 4 -25.68 -40.39 -42.29
N TRP A 5 -24.89 -39.50 -42.90
CA TRP A 5 -23.93 -38.66 -42.24
C TRP A 5 -24.71 -37.56 -41.50
N PHE A 6 -24.73 -37.59 -40.18
CA PHE A 6 -25.07 -36.42 -39.38
C PHE A 6 -23.85 -35.49 -39.32
N SER A 7 -23.89 -34.43 -40.08
CA SER A 7 -23.01 -33.27 -39.84
C SER A 7 -23.51 -32.59 -38.55
N VAL A 8 -22.76 -32.74 -37.48
CA VAL A 8 -22.95 -31.91 -36.30
C VAL A 8 -22.41 -30.53 -36.67
N SER A 9 -23.31 -29.64 -37.10
CA SER A 9 -23.03 -28.22 -37.14
C SER A 9 -22.85 -27.76 -35.70
N ALA A 10 -21.61 -27.38 -35.30
CA ALA A 10 -21.39 -26.55 -34.14
C ALA A 10 -22.11 -25.22 -34.41
N TYR A 11 -23.31 -25.07 -33.87
CA TYR A 11 -23.95 -23.75 -33.78
C TYR A 11 -23.16 -22.95 -32.74
N GLY A 12 -22.16 -22.17 -33.21
CA GLY A 12 -21.77 -20.99 -32.50
C GLY A 12 -23.02 -20.12 -32.30
N GLN A 13 -23.32 -19.73 -31.09
CA GLN A 13 -24.39 -18.79 -30.81
C GLN A 13 -24.08 -17.55 -31.65
N GLN A 14 -24.93 -17.22 -32.63
CA GLN A 14 -24.75 -16.07 -33.49
C GLN A 14 -24.90 -14.84 -32.59
N LEU A 15 -23.83 -14.04 -32.50
CA LEU A 15 -23.79 -12.82 -31.71
C LEU A 15 -25.00 -11.93 -32.02
N ASP A 16 -25.72 -11.48 -31.01
CA ASP A 16 -26.80 -10.50 -31.22
C ASP A 16 -26.20 -9.12 -31.53
N ARG A 17 -26.15 -8.77 -32.80
CA ARG A 17 -25.64 -7.49 -33.33
C ARG A 17 -26.36 -6.26 -32.77
N ASN A 18 -27.50 -6.44 -32.12
CA ASN A 18 -28.18 -5.34 -31.46
C ASN A 18 -27.59 -5.06 -30.07
N LEU A 19 -26.97 -6.06 -29.46
CA LEU A 19 -26.44 -6.01 -28.10
C LEU A 19 -24.92 -5.91 -28.05
N TYR A 20 -24.21 -6.49 -29.03
CA TYR A 20 -22.75 -6.57 -29.04
C TYR A 20 -22.16 -6.06 -30.36
N ARG A 21 -20.97 -5.46 -30.31
CA ARG A 21 -20.19 -5.08 -31.47
C ARG A 21 -19.73 -6.33 -32.25
N THR A 22 -19.75 -6.27 -33.56
CA THR A 22 -18.98 -7.19 -34.40
C THR A 22 -17.48 -6.91 -34.22
N ILE A 23 -16.64 -7.82 -34.63
CA ILE A 23 -15.18 -7.64 -34.57
C ILE A 23 -14.72 -6.61 -35.60
N ASP A 24 -15.35 -6.61 -36.80
CA ASP A 24 -15.03 -5.73 -37.93
C ASP A 24 -15.75 -4.35 -37.88
N GLY A 25 -16.54 -4.07 -36.82
CA GLY A 25 -17.26 -2.81 -36.64
C GLY A 25 -18.52 -2.64 -37.51
N THR A 26 -18.87 -3.64 -38.37
CA THR A 26 -20.10 -3.59 -39.17
C THR A 26 -21.33 -3.57 -38.26
N TYR A 27 -22.41 -2.92 -38.75
CA TYR A 27 -23.69 -2.80 -38.04
C TYR A 27 -23.61 -1.98 -36.73
N ASN A 28 -22.56 -1.24 -36.52
CA ASN A 28 -22.57 -0.25 -35.46
C ASN A 28 -23.63 0.81 -35.78
N ASN A 29 -23.60 1.33 -37.00
CA ASN A 29 -24.69 2.15 -37.54
C ASN A 29 -25.69 1.22 -38.28
N LEU A 30 -26.92 1.11 -37.78
CA LEU A 30 -27.95 0.23 -38.40
C LEU A 30 -28.51 0.74 -39.70
N GLN A 31 -28.41 2.05 -39.99
CA GLN A 31 -28.87 2.68 -41.25
C GLN A 31 -27.81 2.57 -42.35
N ASN A 32 -26.56 2.64 -41.96
CA ASN A 32 -25.38 2.56 -42.83
C ASN A 32 -24.39 1.51 -42.21
N PRO A 33 -24.62 0.21 -42.42
CA PRO A 33 -23.90 -0.85 -41.70
C PRO A 33 -22.38 -0.83 -41.86
N GLU A 34 -21.85 -0.25 -42.93
CA GLU A 34 -20.42 -0.18 -43.24
C GLU A 34 -19.73 1.06 -42.66
N TRP A 35 -20.48 2.02 -42.09
CA TRP A 35 -19.84 3.22 -41.54
C TRP A 35 -18.98 2.89 -40.31
N GLY A 36 -17.71 3.29 -40.38
CA GLY A 36 -16.71 3.04 -39.35
C GLY A 36 -16.20 1.59 -39.27
N SER A 37 -16.64 0.71 -40.19
CA SER A 37 -16.17 -0.67 -40.25
C SER A 37 -14.77 -0.80 -40.83
N ALA A 38 -14.11 -1.89 -40.55
CA ALA A 38 -12.85 -2.25 -41.20
C ALA A 38 -12.99 -2.33 -42.71
N ASN A 39 -11.97 -1.87 -43.43
CA ASN A 39 -11.88 -1.74 -44.88
C ASN A 39 -12.78 -0.65 -45.50
N GLU A 40 -13.52 0.14 -44.75
CA GLU A 40 -14.16 1.32 -45.25
C GLU A 40 -13.10 2.38 -45.62
N ASN A 41 -13.34 3.09 -46.75
CA ASN A 41 -12.46 4.16 -47.17
C ASN A 41 -12.47 5.36 -46.20
N LEU A 42 -11.30 5.85 -45.83
CA LEU A 42 -11.11 7.08 -45.08
C LEU A 42 -11.90 8.23 -45.72
N ARG A 43 -12.51 9.06 -44.91
CA ARG A 43 -13.30 10.21 -45.34
C ARG A 43 -12.40 11.32 -45.91
N LEU A 44 -12.90 12.07 -46.83
CA LEU A 44 -12.23 13.26 -47.35
C LEU A 44 -12.69 14.50 -46.58
N LEU A 45 -11.74 15.27 -46.06
CA LEU A 45 -12.06 16.53 -45.40
C LEU A 45 -12.55 17.61 -46.40
N THR A 46 -11.99 17.60 -47.61
CA THR A 46 -12.39 18.48 -48.71
C THR A 46 -12.79 17.67 -49.96
N PRO A 47 -13.72 18.13 -50.81
CA PRO A 47 -14.03 17.47 -52.06
C PRO A 47 -12.85 17.45 -53.06
N GLN A 48 -11.93 18.40 -52.90
CA GLN A 48 -10.74 18.51 -53.75
C GLN A 48 -9.56 17.79 -53.08
N MET A 49 -8.96 16.87 -53.82
CA MET A 49 -7.74 16.17 -53.40
C MET A 49 -6.52 16.94 -53.93
N GLY A 50 -5.43 16.88 -53.10
CA GLY A 50 -4.15 17.49 -53.46
C GLY A 50 -3.26 16.64 -54.36
N TYR A 51 -3.83 15.71 -55.14
CA TYR A 51 -3.09 14.97 -56.18
C TYR A 51 -2.67 15.87 -57.31
N ALA A 52 -1.45 15.71 -57.85
CA ALA A 52 -0.91 16.55 -58.88
C ALA A 52 -1.72 16.51 -60.19
N ASP A 53 -2.35 15.37 -60.48
CA ASP A 53 -3.20 15.14 -61.63
C ASP A 53 -4.71 15.21 -61.29
N GLY A 54 -5.04 15.49 -60.03
CA GLY A 54 -6.41 15.44 -59.52
C GLY A 54 -6.97 14.00 -59.37
N ILE A 55 -6.19 12.96 -59.61
CA ILE A 55 -6.64 11.57 -59.65
C ILE A 55 -5.87 10.67 -58.65
N ALA A 56 -4.56 10.54 -58.83
CA ALA A 56 -3.73 9.60 -58.05
C ALA A 56 -2.25 9.95 -58.02
N ALA A 57 -1.72 10.82 -58.87
CA ALA A 57 -0.31 11.20 -58.84
C ALA A 57 0.04 11.95 -57.55
N PRO A 58 1.11 11.56 -56.79
CA PRO A 58 1.47 12.25 -55.59
C PRO A 58 1.52 13.77 -55.74
N GLY A 59 0.96 14.49 -54.82
CA GLY A 59 0.98 15.93 -54.78
C GLY A 59 2.35 16.53 -54.48
N GLY A 60 2.48 17.86 -54.63
CA GLY A 60 3.66 18.60 -54.17
C GLY A 60 4.86 18.48 -55.09
N THR A 61 4.64 18.36 -56.43
CA THR A 61 5.74 18.37 -57.43
C THR A 61 6.49 19.70 -57.47
N ASP A 62 5.85 20.78 -57.05
CA ASP A 62 6.34 22.16 -56.91
C ASP A 62 6.70 22.54 -55.46
N ARG A 63 6.54 21.62 -54.53
CA ARG A 63 6.94 21.78 -53.12
C ARG A 63 8.36 21.36 -52.88
N PRO A 64 9.05 21.89 -51.82
CA PRO A 64 10.42 21.52 -51.48
C PRO A 64 10.56 20.02 -51.15
N ASN A 65 11.80 19.51 -51.25
CA ASN A 65 12.11 18.12 -50.98
C ASN A 65 11.77 17.78 -49.49
N PRO A 66 11.08 16.66 -49.15
CA PRO A 66 10.70 16.31 -47.78
C PRO A 66 11.89 16.20 -46.80
N ARG A 67 13.07 15.65 -47.27
CA ARG A 67 14.27 15.58 -46.42
C ARG A 67 14.88 16.96 -46.19
N GLU A 68 14.79 17.87 -47.15
CA GLU A 68 15.25 19.25 -47.00
C GLU A 68 14.39 20.00 -45.99
N ILE A 69 13.08 19.82 -46.03
CA ILE A 69 12.16 20.36 -45.02
C ILE A 69 12.52 19.78 -43.64
N SER A 70 12.69 18.45 -43.55
CA SER A 70 13.10 17.80 -42.30
C SER A 70 14.38 18.42 -41.73
N ASN A 71 15.39 18.66 -42.53
CA ASN A 71 16.65 19.24 -42.08
C ASN A 71 16.56 20.71 -41.64
N GLN A 72 15.74 21.49 -42.32
CA GLN A 72 15.64 22.95 -42.09
C GLN A 72 14.58 23.33 -41.04
N ILE A 73 13.51 22.58 -40.93
CA ILE A 73 12.38 22.89 -40.03
C ILE A 73 12.44 22.04 -38.80
N PHE A 74 12.62 20.72 -38.95
CA PHE A 74 12.43 19.75 -37.86
C PHE A 74 13.72 19.29 -37.14
N SER A 75 14.89 19.80 -37.51
CA SER A 75 16.10 19.45 -36.82
C SER A 75 16.16 20.03 -35.41
N GLN A 76 16.56 19.20 -34.46
CA GLN A 76 16.64 19.54 -33.03
C GLN A 76 18.09 19.44 -32.54
N ASN A 77 18.57 20.44 -31.84
CA ASN A 77 19.90 20.47 -31.22
C ASN A 77 19.86 20.25 -29.72
N ASN A 78 18.75 20.59 -29.06
CA ASN A 78 18.56 20.48 -27.63
C ASN A 78 17.19 19.89 -27.33
N ILE A 79 17.05 19.23 -26.18
CA ILE A 79 15.76 18.80 -25.65
C ILE A 79 14.95 20.04 -25.31
N VAL A 80 13.69 20.09 -25.72
CA VAL A 80 12.73 21.13 -25.40
C VAL A 80 11.58 20.46 -24.67
N SER A 81 11.60 20.53 -23.33
CA SER A 81 10.54 19.94 -22.51
C SER A 81 9.23 20.67 -22.68
N ASP A 82 8.12 19.96 -22.56
CA ASP A 82 6.79 20.52 -22.61
C ASP A 82 6.55 21.48 -21.42
N PRO A 83 6.20 22.76 -21.69
CA PRO A 83 5.96 23.73 -20.62
C PRO A 83 4.72 23.43 -19.76
N LEU A 84 3.84 22.54 -20.21
CA LEU A 84 2.67 22.06 -19.47
C LEU A 84 2.98 20.90 -18.53
N ASN A 85 4.23 20.43 -18.53
CA ASN A 85 4.69 19.26 -17.79
C ASN A 85 3.85 18.00 -18.06
N LEU A 86 3.41 17.79 -19.31
CA LEU A 86 2.78 16.55 -19.70
C LEU A 86 3.81 15.43 -19.72
N SER A 87 3.38 14.24 -19.30
CA SER A 87 4.22 13.04 -19.24
C SER A 87 4.27 12.32 -20.57
N ASP A 88 5.21 11.38 -20.72
CA ASP A 88 5.28 10.50 -21.89
C ASP A 88 4.02 9.64 -22.07
N PHE A 89 3.22 9.42 -21.03
CA PHE A 89 1.90 8.78 -21.18
C PHE A 89 1.02 9.48 -22.24
N THR A 90 1.13 10.80 -22.40
CA THR A 90 0.29 11.56 -23.32
C THR A 90 0.46 11.13 -24.77
N TRP A 91 1.70 11.01 -25.24
CA TRP A 91 1.95 10.60 -26.62
C TRP A 91 1.87 9.09 -26.83
N VAL A 92 2.26 8.27 -25.82
CA VAL A 92 2.18 6.81 -25.95
C VAL A 92 0.73 6.33 -25.97
N PHE A 93 -0.11 6.87 -25.08
CA PHE A 93 -1.53 6.59 -25.10
C PHE A 93 -2.16 7.06 -26.42
N GLY A 94 -1.74 8.24 -26.92
CA GLY A 94 -2.13 8.71 -28.25
C GLY A 94 -1.78 7.74 -29.38
N GLN A 95 -0.60 7.12 -29.33
CA GLN A 95 -0.21 6.06 -30.26
C GLN A 95 -1.07 4.80 -30.10
N PHE A 96 -1.36 4.38 -28.87
CA PHE A 96 -2.26 3.24 -28.61
C PHE A 96 -3.68 3.51 -29.15
N ILE A 97 -4.19 4.75 -29.04
CA ILE A 97 -5.48 5.16 -29.58
C ILE A 97 -5.43 5.24 -31.12
N ASP A 98 -4.30 5.64 -31.75
CA ASP A 98 -4.15 5.54 -33.21
C ASP A 98 -4.26 4.09 -33.67
N HIS A 99 -3.70 3.15 -32.91
CA HIS A 99 -3.79 1.72 -33.18
C HIS A 99 -5.19 1.13 -32.99
N ASP A 100 -6.06 1.83 -32.31
CA ASP A 100 -7.48 1.47 -32.15
C ASP A 100 -8.37 2.08 -33.23
N LEU A 101 -7.92 3.17 -33.90
CA LEU A 101 -8.77 3.97 -34.79
C LEU A 101 -8.40 3.90 -36.24
N SER A 102 -7.11 3.72 -36.58
CA SER A 102 -6.70 3.81 -37.98
C SER A 102 -5.47 2.98 -38.33
N PHE A 103 -5.57 2.26 -39.42
CA PHE A 103 -4.44 1.62 -40.09
C PHE A 103 -4.67 1.54 -41.60
N THR A 104 -3.71 2.05 -42.36
CA THR A 104 -3.65 1.85 -43.81
C THR A 104 -2.26 1.31 -44.12
N PRO A 105 -2.12 0.01 -44.43
CA PRO A 105 -0.82 -0.61 -44.68
C PRO A 105 -0.16 -0.05 -45.95
N ASP A 106 1.16 -0.31 -46.07
CA ASP A 106 1.88 -0.01 -47.28
C ASP A 106 1.46 -0.97 -48.42
N GLY A 107 1.35 -0.44 -49.62
CA GLY A 107 1.13 -1.17 -50.86
C GLY A 107 2.45 -1.41 -51.60
N ASP A 108 2.37 -1.94 -52.86
CA ASP A 108 3.52 -2.29 -53.64
C ASP A 108 4.21 -1.11 -54.36
N GLU A 109 3.52 0.02 -54.49
CA GLU A 109 4.02 1.18 -55.23
C GLU A 109 5.10 1.93 -54.40
N GLN A 110 6.27 2.16 -55.03
CA GLN A 110 7.34 2.92 -54.38
C GLN A 110 7.03 4.44 -54.35
N ALA A 111 7.36 5.04 -53.19
CA ALA A 111 7.32 6.48 -52.96
C ALA A 111 8.64 7.00 -52.33
N ASN A 112 9.75 6.49 -52.78
CA ASN A 112 11.07 6.78 -52.22
C ASN A 112 11.39 8.28 -52.20
N ILE A 113 11.90 8.79 -51.12
CA ILE A 113 12.30 10.16 -50.90
C ILE A 113 13.76 10.33 -51.33
N ARG A 114 14.02 11.20 -52.31
CA ARG A 114 15.41 11.52 -52.71
C ARG A 114 16.09 12.32 -51.59
N VAL A 115 17.33 11.93 -51.27
CA VAL A 115 18.13 12.67 -50.29
C VAL A 115 18.90 13.77 -51.03
N PRO A 116 18.89 15.03 -50.51
CA PRO A 116 19.74 16.08 -51.07
C PRO A 116 21.22 15.67 -51.05
N ARG A 117 21.91 16.03 -52.13
CA ARG A 117 23.35 15.72 -52.27
C ARG A 117 24.14 16.40 -51.12
N GLY A 118 24.93 15.61 -50.38
CA GLY A 118 25.75 16.10 -49.30
C GLY A 118 24.97 16.22 -47.98
N ASP A 119 23.85 15.51 -47.84
CA ASP A 119 23.19 15.34 -46.54
C ASP A 119 24.17 14.68 -45.55
N ASP A 120 24.38 15.29 -44.39
CA ASP A 120 25.39 14.87 -43.42
C ASP A 120 25.20 13.43 -42.93
N ILE A 121 23.96 12.94 -42.92
CA ILE A 121 23.59 11.64 -42.38
C ILE A 121 23.44 10.58 -43.49
N PHE A 122 22.62 10.86 -44.51
CA PHE A 122 22.24 9.88 -45.53
C PHE A 122 23.16 9.93 -46.80
N ASP A 123 23.82 11.06 -47.07
CA ASP A 123 24.79 11.19 -48.17
C ASP A 123 26.13 11.86 -47.79
N PRO A 124 26.80 11.41 -46.69
CA PRO A 124 28.02 12.04 -46.15
C PRO A 124 29.19 12.00 -47.13
N ARG A 125 29.07 11.20 -48.21
CA ARG A 125 30.09 11.07 -49.27
C ARG A 125 29.75 11.91 -50.49
N HIS A 126 28.72 12.73 -50.47
CA HIS A 126 28.27 13.63 -51.54
C HIS A 126 28.02 12.92 -52.90
N GLN A 127 27.53 11.67 -52.85
CA GLN A 127 27.26 10.89 -54.09
C GLN A 127 25.99 11.33 -54.79
N GLY A 128 24.97 11.82 -54.06
CA GLY A 128 23.71 12.34 -54.58
C GLY A 128 22.76 11.25 -55.10
N ASN A 129 22.95 10.00 -54.70
CA ASN A 129 22.11 8.85 -55.08
C ASN A 129 21.39 8.18 -53.91
N ALA A 130 21.51 8.75 -52.69
CA ALA A 130 20.86 8.23 -51.52
C ALA A 130 19.34 8.47 -51.59
N VAL A 131 18.57 7.52 -51.07
CA VAL A 131 17.10 7.59 -50.94
C VAL A 131 16.72 7.05 -49.59
N ILE A 132 15.61 7.62 -49.01
CA ILE A 132 14.88 7.06 -47.88
C ILE A 132 13.78 6.20 -48.52
N ALA A 133 13.79 4.91 -48.23
CA ALA A 133 12.82 3.96 -48.75
C ALA A 133 11.41 4.22 -48.20
N MET A 134 10.44 4.22 -49.04
CA MET A 134 9.03 4.37 -48.68
C MET A 134 8.15 3.78 -49.77
N HIS A 135 7.03 3.15 -49.37
CA HIS A 135 5.97 2.71 -50.25
C HIS A 135 4.76 3.63 -50.10
N ARG A 136 3.94 3.71 -51.15
CA ARG A 136 2.61 4.31 -51.09
C ARG A 136 1.70 3.42 -50.29
N ASN A 137 0.75 3.99 -49.60
CA ASN A 137 -0.26 3.22 -48.90
C ASN A 137 -1.18 2.45 -49.85
N LEU A 138 -1.71 1.34 -49.38
CA LEU A 138 -2.79 0.60 -50.02
C LEU A 138 -3.92 1.55 -50.40
N PHE A 139 -4.58 1.28 -51.51
CA PHE A 139 -5.73 2.05 -51.98
C PHE A 139 -6.86 1.14 -52.47
N ASP A 140 -8.07 1.65 -52.47
CA ASP A 140 -9.23 1.00 -53.06
C ASP A 140 -9.15 1.05 -54.59
N GLU A 141 -8.92 -0.14 -55.20
CA GLU A 141 -8.78 -0.27 -56.67
C GLU A 141 -9.98 0.19 -57.47
N ALA A 142 -11.18 0.32 -56.86
CA ALA A 142 -12.35 0.90 -57.47
C ALA A 142 -12.27 2.43 -57.61
N THR A 143 -11.25 3.05 -56.99
CA THR A 143 -11.01 4.51 -56.99
C THR A 143 -9.76 4.84 -57.85
N GLY A 144 -9.44 6.15 -58.00
CA GLY A 144 -8.29 6.57 -58.80
C GLY A 144 -8.54 6.46 -60.29
N THR A 145 -9.78 6.42 -60.74
CA THR A 145 -10.16 6.21 -62.14
C THR A 145 -10.42 7.52 -62.89
N GLY A 146 -10.47 8.67 -62.20
CA GLY A 146 -10.70 9.99 -62.77
C GLY A 146 -10.82 11.08 -61.72
N VAL A 147 -10.86 12.32 -62.11
CA VAL A 147 -10.97 13.50 -61.22
C VAL A 147 -12.25 13.47 -60.36
N ASP A 148 -13.29 12.84 -60.84
CA ASP A 148 -14.55 12.66 -60.10
C ASP A 148 -14.52 11.43 -59.18
N ASN A 149 -13.51 10.61 -59.29
CA ASN A 149 -13.28 9.43 -58.47
C ASN A 149 -11.77 9.28 -58.15
N PRO A 150 -11.19 10.21 -57.42
CA PRO A 150 -9.78 10.18 -57.07
C PRO A 150 -9.45 8.98 -56.18
N ARG A 151 -8.16 8.57 -56.10
CA ARG A 151 -7.64 7.49 -55.24
C ARG A 151 -8.03 7.70 -53.78
N ARG A 152 -8.57 6.68 -53.16
CA ARG A 152 -8.96 6.63 -51.75
C ARG A 152 -8.26 5.48 -51.05
N HIS A 153 -8.08 5.62 -49.77
CA HIS A 153 -7.34 4.68 -48.93
C HIS A 153 -8.29 4.03 -47.92
N PRO A 154 -8.31 2.70 -47.80
CA PRO A 154 -9.12 2.03 -46.80
C PRO A 154 -8.49 2.17 -45.43
N ASN A 155 -9.33 2.24 -44.41
CA ASN A 155 -8.96 1.96 -43.05
C ASN A 155 -9.15 0.45 -42.80
N VAL A 156 -8.08 -0.34 -42.65
CA VAL A 156 -8.24 -1.79 -42.55
C VAL A 156 -8.65 -2.29 -41.16
N ILE A 157 -8.76 -1.36 -40.19
CA ILE A 157 -9.29 -1.63 -38.84
C ILE A 157 -10.56 -0.83 -38.61
N THR A 158 -11.25 -1.07 -37.47
CA THR A 158 -12.44 -0.28 -37.12
C THR A 158 -12.05 1.18 -36.81
N ALA A 159 -12.96 2.10 -37.03
CA ALA A 159 -12.77 3.50 -36.66
C ALA A 159 -13.39 3.85 -35.30
N TYR A 160 -13.83 2.86 -34.55
CA TYR A 160 -14.43 3.06 -33.22
C TYR A 160 -13.41 2.90 -32.12
N LEU A 161 -13.61 3.63 -31.01
CA LEU A 161 -12.89 3.34 -29.75
C LEU A 161 -13.50 2.09 -29.12
N ASP A 162 -13.15 0.93 -29.65
CA ASP A 162 -13.77 -0.35 -29.32
C ASP A 162 -12.79 -1.40 -28.78
N GLY A 163 -11.54 -1.01 -28.58
CA GLY A 163 -10.47 -1.88 -28.13
C GLY A 163 -9.91 -2.77 -29.25
N SER A 164 -10.09 -2.41 -30.54
CA SER A 164 -9.52 -3.20 -31.64
C SER A 164 -8.00 -3.38 -31.52
N ALA A 165 -7.29 -2.44 -30.89
CA ALA A 165 -5.89 -2.59 -30.53
C ALA A 165 -5.62 -3.79 -29.59
N VAL A 166 -6.62 -4.20 -28.82
CA VAL A 166 -6.57 -5.36 -27.90
C VAL A 166 -7.11 -6.63 -28.59
N TYR A 167 -8.24 -6.53 -29.29
CA TYR A 167 -9.01 -7.67 -29.78
C TYR A 167 -8.83 -7.99 -31.27
N GLY A 168 -8.30 -7.05 -32.05
CA GLY A 168 -8.25 -7.10 -33.50
C GLY A 168 -9.53 -6.62 -34.16
N SER A 169 -9.45 -6.45 -35.51
CA SER A 169 -10.58 -6.09 -36.38
C SER A 169 -10.92 -7.18 -37.40
N GLU A 170 -10.34 -8.37 -37.22
CA GLU A 170 -10.56 -9.56 -38.05
C GLU A 170 -10.88 -10.76 -37.17
N GLU A 171 -11.86 -11.58 -37.59
CA GLU A 171 -12.32 -12.73 -36.81
C GLU A 171 -11.19 -13.75 -36.52
N GLU A 172 -10.28 -14.00 -37.49
CA GLU A 172 -9.17 -14.92 -37.33
C GLU A 172 -8.18 -14.45 -36.25
N MET A 173 -7.90 -13.15 -36.20
CA MET A 173 -7.03 -12.55 -35.19
C MET A 173 -7.70 -12.60 -33.82
N ALA A 174 -8.96 -12.18 -33.73
CA ALA A 174 -9.74 -12.19 -32.50
C ALA A 174 -9.86 -13.61 -31.92
N ASP A 175 -10.13 -14.61 -32.74
CA ASP A 175 -10.22 -16.00 -32.32
C ASP A 175 -8.86 -16.55 -31.84
N TRP A 176 -7.77 -16.23 -32.55
CA TRP A 176 -6.43 -16.66 -32.16
C TRP A 176 -6.00 -16.07 -30.80
N LEU A 177 -6.35 -14.83 -30.49
CA LEU A 177 -6.00 -14.14 -29.24
C LEU A 177 -6.74 -14.69 -28.02
N ARG A 178 -7.87 -15.36 -28.19
CA ARG A 178 -8.68 -15.92 -27.09
C ARG A 178 -8.07 -17.20 -26.53
N SER A 179 -8.18 -17.38 -25.21
CA SER A 179 -7.86 -18.63 -24.54
C SER A 179 -8.96 -19.70 -24.68
N HIS A 180 -10.18 -19.27 -25.07
CA HIS A 180 -11.42 -20.08 -25.09
C HIS A 180 -11.76 -20.70 -23.73
N LYS A 181 -11.37 -20.04 -22.67
CA LYS A 181 -11.65 -20.47 -21.32
C LYS A 181 -12.02 -19.27 -20.45
N ASP A 182 -13.21 -19.31 -19.87
CA ASP A 182 -13.73 -18.30 -18.95
C ASP A 182 -13.68 -16.86 -19.50
N GLY A 183 -13.83 -16.70 -20.82
CA GLY A 183 -13.81 -15.44 -21.54
C GLY A 183 -12.45 -14.80 -21.75
N LYS A 184 -11.38 -15.40 -21.24
CA LYS A 184 -10.06 -14.76 -21.16
C LYS A 184 -9.29 -14.71 -22.47
N MET A 185 -8.43 -13.72 -22.58
CA MET A 185 -7.38 -13.59 -23.61
C MET A 185 -6.17 -14.45 -23.23
N LYS A 186 -5.40 -14.89 -24.25
CA LYS A 186 -4.13 -15.58 -24.06
C LYS A 186 -3.09 -14.64 -23.45
N VAL A 187 -2.25 -15.18 -22.58
CA VAL A 187 -1.07 -14.52 -22.01
C VAL A 187 0.11 -15.47 -21.98
N SER A 188 1.32 -14.95 -21.94
CA SER A 188 2.56 -15.65 -21.65
C SER A 188 2.99 -15.46 -20.20
N ALA A 189 4.15 -16.02 -19.83
CA ALA A 189 4.73 -15.88 -18.49
C ALA A 189 4.80 -14.41 -18.04
N GLY A 190 4.47 -14.15 -16.77
CA GLY A 190 4.40 -12.80 -16.21
C GLY A 190 3.16 -12.02 -16.66
N ASN A 191 2.10 -12.69 -17.13
CA ASN A 191 0.90 -12.06 -17.70
C ASN A 191 1.22 -11.08 -18.84
N MET A 192 2.26 -11.38 -19.62
CA MET A 192 2.59 -10.65 -20.84
C MET A 192 1.69 -11.11 -21.99
N LEU A 193 1.66 -10.34 -23.09
CA LEU A 193 1.03 -10.81 -24.33
C LEU A 193 1.59 -12.16 -24.77
N PRO A 194 0.83 -13.01 -25.46
CA PRO A 194 1.33 -14.26 -26.01
C PRO A 194 2.34 -13.99 -27.13
N PHE A 195 3.34 -14.86 -27.24
CA PHE A 195 4.20 -14.88 -28.43
C PHE A 195 3.51 -15.61 -29.59
N ASN A 196 3.93 -15.33 -30.81
CA ASN A 196 3.51 -16.02 -32.04
C ASN A 196 4.00 -17.46 -32.11
N THR A 197 3.83 -18.22 -31.04
CA THR A 197 4.31 -19.59 -30.87
C THR A 197 3.15 -20.53 -30.49
N MET A 198 3.32 -21.85 -30.70
CA MET A 198 2.30 -22.86 -30.45
C MET A 198 1.83 -22.91 -29.00
N ASN A 199 2.68 -22.57 -28.03
CA ASN A 199 2.38 -22.52 -26.61
C ASN A 199 2.20 -21.10 -26.05
N GLY A 200 2.35 -20.08 -26.89
CA GLY A 200 2.30 -18.68 -26.49
C GLY A 200 3.53 -18.17 -25.73
N GLU A 201 4.56 -19.03 -25.49
CA GLU A 201 5.77 -18.69 -24.77
C GLU A 201 6.96 -18.46 -25.70
N TYR A 202 7.96 -17.68 -25.25
CA TYR A 202 9.13 -17.36 -26.08
C TYR A 202 9.94 -18.60 -26.50
N ASP A 203 10.00 -19.63 -25.69
CA ASP A 203 10.72 -20.88 -25.98
C ASP A 203 10.00 -21.81 -26.96
N GLY A 204 8.68 -21.58 -27.19
CA GLY A 204 7.84 -22.37 -28.09
C GLY A 204 8.27 -22.34 -29.56
N GLU A 205 7.81 -23.29 -30.37
CA GLU A 205 7.94 -23.25 -31.82
C GLU A 205 6.96 -22.23 -32.43
N ILE A 206 7.35 -21.54 -33.50
CA ILE A 206 6.46 -20.56 -34.17
C ILE A 206 5.20 -21.26 -34.65
N ASP A 207 4.05 -20.68 -34.30
CA ASP A 207 2.74 -21.13 -34.80
C ASP A 207 2.52 -20.58 -36.22
N PRO A 208 2.36 -21.45 -37.22
CA PRO A 208 2.15 -20.99 -38.59
C PRO A 208 0.78 -20.30 -38.79
N ASN A 209 -0.14 -20.43 -37.82
CA ASN A 209 -1.46 -19.81 -37.85
C ASN A 209 -1.50 -18.51 -37.00
N ALA A 210 -0.39 -18.16 -36.32
CA ALA A 210 -0.37 -16.92 -35.55
C ALA A 210 -0.52 -15.70 -36.48
N PRO A 211 -1.25 -14.66 -36.05
CA PRO A 211 -1.36 -13.43 -36.80
C PRO A 211 0.01 -12.82 -37.13
N HIS A 212 0.10 -12.23 -38.30
CA HIS A 212 1.30 -11.52 -38.70
C HIS A 212 1.47 -10.25 -37.86
N MET A 213 2.67 -10.03 -37.32
CA MET A 213 3.04 -8.81 -36.62
C MET A 213 4.12 -8.08 -37.41
N GLU A 214 4.07 -6.75 -37.47
CA GLU A 214 5.12 -5.96 -38.08
C GLU A 214 6.46 -6.15 -37.37
N ASN A 215 7.53 -6.27 -38.17
CA ASN A 215 8.87 -6.52 -37.65
C ASN A 215 9.96 -6.02 -38.63
N PRO A 216 9.98 -4.70 -38.92
CA PRO A 216 10.92 -4.14 -39.90
C PRO A 216 12.41 -4.23 -39.48
N VAL A 217 12.68 -4.30 -38.18
CA VAL A 217 14.05 -4.39 -37.65
C VAL A 217 14.55 -5.81 -37.64
N GLY A 218 13.69 -6.80 -37.45
CA GLY A 218 14.05 -8.22 -37.59
C GLY A 218 14.97 -8.77 -36.50
N LEU A 219 15.01 -8.18 -35.29
CA LEU A 219 15.88 -8.66 -34.19
C LEU A 219 15.48 -10.07 -33.73
N SER A 220 14.21 -10.39 -33.73
CA SER A 220 13.67 -11.71 -33.41
C SER A 220 12.55 -12.07 -34.36
N ARG A 221 12.41 -13.35 -34.71
CA ARG A 221 11.21 -13.84 -35.43
C ARG A 221 10.04 -14.09 -34.51
N LYS A 222 10.28 -14.17 -33.21
CA LYS A 222 9.26 -14.33 -32.20
C LYS A 222 8.87 -12.94 -31.69
N GLN A 223 7.61 -12.62 -31.89
CA GLN A 223 7.03 -11.34 -31.55
C GLN A 223 5.85 -11.56 -30.62
N PHE A 224 5.55 -10.60 -29.77
CA PHE A 224 4.29 -10.57 -29.04
C PHE A 224 3.14 -10.35 -30.02
N VAL A 225 1.99 -10.99 -29.77
CA VAL A 225 0.78 -10.85 -30.60
C VAL A 225 -0.26 -10.06 -29.82
N ALA A 226 -0.80 -9.03 -30.47
CA ALA A 226 -1.87 -8.19 -29.98
C ALA A 226 -2.94 -7.99 -31.06
N GLY A 227 -3.98 -7.22 -30.75
CA GLY A 227 -5.04 -6.88 -31.72
C GLY A 227 -4.58 -5.97 -32.85
N ASP A 228 -3.47 -5.23 -32.66
CA ASP A 228 -2.87 -4.41 -33.72
C ASP A 228 -1.46 -4.92 -34.06
N VAL A 229 -1.17 -5.02 -35.36
CA VAL A 229 0.09 -5.57 -35.86
C VAL A 229 1.32 -4.75 -35.48
N ARG A 230 1.19 -3.49 -35.09
CA ARG A 230 2.25 -2.55 -34.70
C ARG A 230 2.62 -2.62 -33.22
N ALA A 231 1.97 -3.45 -32.41
CA ALA A 231 2.10 -3.47 -30.94
C ALA A 231 3.53 -3.60 -30.42
N ASN A 232 4.43 -4.22 -31.22
CA ASN A 232 5.86 -4.41 -30.85
C ASN A 232 6.74 -3.20 -31.19
N GLU A 233 6.19 -2.09 -31.67
CA GLU A 233 7.00 -0.97 -32.18
C GLU A 233 7.95 -0.43 -31.12
N ASN A 234 7.49 -0.25 -29.89
CA ASN A 234 8.34 0.11 -28.77
C ASN A 234 7.78 -0.46 -27.45
N PRO A 235 8.58 -0.57 -26.37
CA PRO A 235 8.14 -1.18 -25.10
C PRO A 235 7.06 -0.38 -24.37
N LEU A 236 7.00 0.94 -24.56
CA LEU A 236 5.97 1.78 -23.94
C LEU A 236 4.59 1.49 -24.51
N LEU A 237 4.52 1.37 -25.85
CA LEU A 237 3.29 0.99 -26.56
C LEU A 237 2.89 -0.44 -26.22
N LEU A 238 3.85 -1.39 -26.19
CA LEU A 238 3.62 -2.77 -25.80
C LEU A 238 3.04 -2.88 -24.40
N ALA A 239 3.45 -1.97 -23.49
CA ALA A 239 2.90 -1.91 -22.14
C ALA A 239 1.38 -1.64 -22.14
N PHE A 240 0.89 -0.74 -22.99
CA PHE A 240 -0.54 -0.47 -23.10
C PHE A 240 -1.34 -1.66 -23.65
N HIS A 241 -0.86 -2.30 -24.71
CA HIS A 241 -1.51 -3.50 -25.22
C HIS A 241 -1.57 -4.61 -24.16
N THR A 242 -0.50 -4.80 -23.40
CA THR A 242 -0.45 -5.78 -22.31
C THR A 242 -1.39 -5.40 -21.17
N LEU A 243 -1.39 -4.13 -20.80
CA LEU A 243 -2.19 -3.59 -19.69
C LEU A 243 -3.69 -3.85 -19.90
N PHE A 244 -4.20 -3.57 -21.10
CA PHE A 244 -5.62 -3.77 -21.39
C PHE A 244 -6.01 -5.25 -21.60
N VAL A 245 -5.09 -6.12 -22.00
CA VAL A 245 -5.31 -7.58 -21.95
C VAL A 245 -5.40 -8.08 -20.52
N ARG A 246 -4.54 -7.60 -19.61
CA ARG A 246 -4.62 -7.91 -18.18
C ARG A 246 -5.94 -7.44 -17.58
N GLU A 247 -6.36 -6.22 -17.91
CA GLU A 247 -7.63 -5.65 -17.44
C GLU A 247 -8.82 -6.48 -17.92
N HIS A 248 -8.83 -6.91 -19.19
CA HIS A 248 -9.85 -7.81 -19.71
C HIS A 248 -9.92 -9.12 -18.91
N ASN A 249 -8.78 -9.74 -18.66
CA ASN A 249 -8.71 -10.99 -17.94
C ASN A 249 -9.14 -10.85 -16.47
N ARG A 250 -8.82 -9.73 -15.83
CA ARG A 250 -9.27 -9.37 -14.48
C ARG A 250 -10.80 -9.24 -14.42
N ILE A 251 -11.36 -8.48 -15.38
CA ILE A 251 -12.83 -8.32 -15.50
C ILE A 251 -13.53 -9.65 -15.74
N CYS A 252 -12.95 -10.54 -16.56
CA CYS A 252 -13.50 -11.90 -16.75
C CYS A 252 -13.56 -12.69 -15.44
N ASP A 253 -12.56 -12.56 -14.56
CA ASP A 253 -12.57 -13.22 -13.25
C ASP A 253 -13.69 -12.68 -12.36
N GLU A 254 -13.87 -11.36 -12.30
CA GLU A 254 -14.93 -10.73 -11.52
C GLU A 254 -16.34 -11.09 -12.05
N LEU A 255 -16.50 -11.04 -13.38
CA LEU A 255 -17.75 -11.47 -14.02
C LEU A 255 -18.06 -12.94 -13.74
N LYS A 256 -17.05 -13.81 -13.75
CA LYS A 256 -17.23 -15.25 -13.46
C LYS A 256 -17.62 -15.49 -12.01
N GLU A 257 -17.10 -14.69 -11.07
CA GLU A 257 -17.51 -14.75 -9.67
C GLU A 257 -18.95 -14.26 -9.49
N ALA A 258 -19.32 -13.15 -10.14
CA ALA A 258 -20.67 -12.59 -10.08
C ALA A 258 -21.70 -13.42 -10.83
N HIS A 259 -21.33 -14.06 -11.94
CA HIS A 259 -22.18 -14.85 -12.84
C HIS A 259 -21.58 -16.23 -13.12
N PRO A 260 -21.60 -17.17 -12.15
CA PRO A 260 -20.96 -18.49 -12.29
C PRO A 260 -21.52 -19.35 -13.43
N ASP A 261 -22.73 -19.05 -13.89
CA ASP A 261 -23.46 -19.74 -14.97
C ASP A 261 -23.14 -19.21 -16.36
N TRP A 262 -22.47 -18.05 -16.49
CA TRP A 262 -22.08 -17.52 -17.80
C TRP A 262 -21.02 -18.40 -18.46
N GLY A 263 -21.21 -18.59 -19.79
CA GLY A 263 -20.27 -19.30 -20.65
C GLY A 263 -19.09 -18.42 -21.08
N ASP A 264 -18.15 -19.04 -21.79
CA ASP A 264 -16.94 -18.36 -22.29
C ASP A 264 -17.26 -17.14 -23.15
N GLU A 265 -18.22 -17.27 -24.08
CA GLU A 265 -18.59 -16.17 -24.98
C GLU A 265 -19.28 -15.01 -24.28
N GLU A 266 -20.17 -15.30 -23.33
CA GLU A 266 -20.87 -14.27 -22.56
C GLU A 266 -19.88 -13.46 -21.72
N LEU A 267 -18.94 -14.11 -21.04
CA LEU A 267 -17.87 -13.47 -20.27
C LEU A 267 -16.97 -12.60 -21.17
N TYR A 268 -16.52 -13.15 -22.30
CA TYR A 268 -15.66 -12.46 -23.26
C TYR A 268 -16.30 -11.18 -23.78
N GLN A 269 -17.53 -11.28 -24.27
CA GLN A 269 -18.20 -10.14 -24.90
C GLN A 269 -18.58 -9.06 -23.88
N HIS A 270 -18.95 -9.45 -22.67
CA HIS A 270 -19.25 -8.47 -21.63
C HIS A 270 -18.00 -7.75 -21.14
N ALA A 271 -16.91 -8.50 -20.90
CA ALA A 271 -15.62 -7.91 -20.55
C ALA A 271 -15.09 -6.98 -21.66
N ARG A 272 -15.22 -7.36 -22.94
CA ARG A 272 -14.88 -6.50 -24.09
C ARG A 272 -15.63 -5.17 -24.08
N LYS A 273 -16.92 -5.17 -23.72
CA LYS A 273 -17.71 -3.94 -23.58
C LYS A 273 -17.17 -3.04 -22.48
N ILE A 274 -16.86 -3.60 -21.30
CA ILE A 274 -16.34 -2.84 -20.17
C ILE A 274 -14.98 -2.24 -20.51
N VAL A 275 -14.05 -3.03 -21.07
CA VAL A 275 -12.71 -2.54 -21.48
C VAL A 275 -12.82 -1.44 -22.53
N GLY A 276 -13.64 -1.64 -23.58
CA GLY A 276 -13.89 -0.60 -24.57
C GLY A 276 -14.46 0.68 -23.94
N GLY A 277 -15.39 0.54 -23.00
CA GLY A 277 -15.95 1.65 -22.23
C GLY A 277 -14.90 2.38 -21.38
N ILE A 278 -13.98 1.64 -20.73
CA ILE A 278 -12.86 2.21 -19.95
C ILE A 278 -11.92 3.00 -20.88
N ILE A 279 -11.55 2.46 -22.04
CA ILE A 279 -10.74 3.18 -23.04
C ILE A 279 -11.44 4.47 -23.46
N GLN A 280 -12.76 4.41 -23.77
CA GLN A 280 -13.56 5.59 -24.11
C GLN A 280 -13.55 6.61 -22.95
N SER A 281 -13.77 6.17 -21.72
CA SER A 281 -13.78 7.06 -20.56
C SER A 281 -12.43 7.77 -20.38
N ILE A 282 -11.32 7.05 -20.45
CA ILE A 282 -9.98 7.64 -20.36
C ILE A 282 -9.75 8.67 -21.47
N VAL A 283 -10.14 8.37 -22.72
CA VAL A 283 -9.99 9.29 -23.83
C VAL A 283 -10.77 10.59 -23.60
N TYR A 284 -12.06 10.49 -23.26
CA TYR A 284 -12.94 11.65 -23.19
C TYR A 284 -12.89 12.41 -21.88
N ASN A 285 -12.58 11.73 -20.76
CA ASN A 285 -12.62 12.33 -19.44
C ASN A 285 -11.23 12.68 -18.86
N GLU A 286 -10.13 12.07 -19.38
CA GLU A 286 -8.78 12.33 -18.89
C GLU A 286 -7.84 12.89 -19.97
N TRP A 287 -7.62 12.12 -21.04
CA TRP A 287 -6.57 12.40 -22.03
C TRP A 287 -6.83 13.66 -22.85
N LEU A 288 -7.99 13.77 -23.51
CA LEU A 288 -8.34 14.96 -24.29
C LEU A 288 -8.40 16.23 -23.42
N PRO A 289 -9.06 16.23 -22.25
CA PRO A 289 -9.07 17.39 -21.36
C PRO A 289 -7.69 17.81 -20.87
N THR A 290 -6.81 16.83 -20.56
CA THR A 290 -5.44 17.13 -20.11
C THR A 290 -4.61 17.83 -21.21
N MET A 291 -4.89 17.55 -22.47
CA MET A 291 -4.30 18.24 -23.62
C MET A 291 -5.00 19.57 -24.00
N GLY A 292 -6.02 19.98 -23.25
CA GLY A 292 -6.80 21.19 -23.54
C GLY A 292 -7.77 21.05 -24.72
N VAL A 293 -8.13 19.81 -25.10
CA VAL A 293 -9.11 19.54 -26.15
C VAL A 293 -10.51 19.38 -25.55
N GLU A 294 -11.37 20.35 -25.73
CA GLU A 294 -12.74 20.37 -25.26
C GLU A 294 -13.72 19.97 -26.33
N LEU A 295 -14.66 19.08 -26.02
CA LEU A 295 -15.73 18.67 -26.93
C LEU A 295 -17.07 19.27 -26.50
N PRO A 296 -18.01 19.42 -27.42
CA PRO A 296 -19.40 19.72 -27.07
C PRO A 296 -19.98 18.68 -26.12
N PRO A 297 -20.96 19.03 -25.27
CA PRO A 297 -21.65 18.07 -24.44
C PRO A 297 -22.19 16.88 -25.25
N TYR A 298 -22.13 15.67 -24.69
CA TYR A 298 -22.73 14.50 -25.33
C TYR A 298 -24.24 14.53 -25.20
N GLU A 299 -24.94 14.46 -26.35
CA GLU A 299 -26.41 14.47 -26.41
C GLU A 299 -27.02 13.09 -26.75
N GLY A 300 -26.15 12.03 -26.81
CA GLY A 300 -26.55 10.68 -27.18
C GLY A 300 -26.09 10.29 -28.60
N TYR A 301 -26.31 9.03 -28.96
CA TYR A 301 -25.98 8.49 -30.28
C TYR A 301 -26.80 9.12 -31.38
N ASP A 302 -26.12 9.61 -32.43
CA ASP A 302 -26.77 10.14 -33.64
C ASP A 302 -26.47 9.26 -34.88
N PRO A 303 -27.46 8.50 -35.42
CA PRO A 303 -27.26 7.63 -36.57
C PRO A 303 -26.93 8.38 -37.87
N THR A 304 -27.01 9.70 -37.91
CA THR A 304 -26.61 10.52 -39.07
C THR A 304 -25.15 10.91 -39.05
N VAL A 305 -24.47 10.70 -37.91
CA VAL A 305 -23.04 10.96 -37.74
C VAL A 305 -22.22 9.80 -38.28
N HIS A 306 -21.31 10.10 -39.20
CA HIS A 306 -20.38 9.12 -39.77
C HIS A 306 -19.06 9.12 -39.00
N ALA A 307 -18.80 8.06 -38.24
CA ALA A 307 -17.66 7.96 -37.34
C ALA A 307 -16.30 7.75 -38.02
N GLN A 308 -16.28 7.29 -39.33
CA GLN A 308 -15.01 6.98 -40.02
C GLN A 308 -14.04 8.16 -40.00
N MET A 309 -12.74 7.84 -39.87
CA MET A 309 -11.64 8.80 -39.82
C MET A 309 -11.46 9.59 -41.09
N PHE A 310 -11.04 10.86 -40.96
CA PHE A 310 -10.60 11.63 -42.09
C PHE A 310 -9.17 11.29 -42.53
N ASN A 311 -8.94 11.14 -43.84
CA ASN A 311 -7.61 10.91 -44.43
C ASN A 311 -6.59 11.96 -43.96
N THR A 312 -6.99 13.23 -43.92
CA THR A 312 -6.15 14.35 -43.45
C THR A 312 -5.86 14.23 -41.95
N PHE A 313 -6.81 13.72 -41.15
CA PHE A 313 -6.60 13.52 -39.73
C PHE A 313 -5.52 12.45 -39.49
N THR A 314 -5.67 11.26 -40.09
CA THR A 314 -4.76 10.13 -39.89
C THR A 314 -3.36 10.36 -40.46
N ALA A 315 -3.24 11.11 -41.57
CA ALA A 315 -1.96 11.33 -42.24
C ALA A 315 -1.26 12.64 -41.85
N ALA A 316 -1.93 13.53 -41.09
CA ALA A 316 -1.32 14.79 -40.64
C ALA A 316 -1.62 15.10 -39.17
N ALA A 317 -2.87 15.42 -38.81
CA ALA A 317 -3.19 15.95 -37.49
C ALA A 317 -2.86 14.96 -36.36
N PHE A 318 -3.24 13.68 -36.51
CA PHE A 318 -3.04 12.65 -35.49
C PHE A 318 -1.59 12.13 -35.42
N ARG A 319 -0.70 12.62 -36.28
CA ARG A 319 0.75 12.42 -36.23
C ARG A 319 1.47 13.46 -35.36
N MET A 320 0.72 14.17 -34.56
CA MET A 320 1.19 15.18 -33.62
C MET A 320 2.21 14.63 -32.63
N GLY A 321 2.05 13.38 -32.17
CA GLY A 321 2.90 12.71 -31.19
C GLY A 321 4.37 12.59 -31.61
N HIS A 322 4.67 12.70 -32.93
CA HIS A 322 6.05 12.52 -33.42
C HIS A 322 7.02 13.62 -32.97
N THR A 323 6.56 14.77 -32.50
CA THR A 323 7.43 15.82 -31.91
C THR A 323 7.56 15.69 -30.40
N LEU A 324 6.69 14.91 -29.75
CA LEU A 324 6.64 14.77 -28.30
C LEU A 324 7.62 13.74 -27.73
N LEU A 325 8.24 12.92 -28.57
CA LEU A 325 9.10 11.80 -28.20
C LEU A 325 10.41 12.25 -27.56
N ASN A 326 10.77 11.61 -26.48
CA ASN A 326 12.11 11.69 -25.89
C ASN A 326 13.09 10.73 -26.58
N GLY A 327 14.36 11.11 -26.68
CA GLY A 327 15.41 10.23 -27.27
C GLY A 327 15.85 9.10 -26.33
N ASN A 328 15.47 9.14 -25.06
CA ASN A 328 15.66 8.10 -24.06
C ASN A 328 14.33 7.81 -23.40
N LEU A 329 14.03 6.53 -23.20
CA LEU A 329 12.88 6.05 -22.45
C LEU A 329 13.34 5.80 -21.02
N GLN A 330 12.81 6.54 -20.06
CA GLN A 330 13.15 6.39 -18.66
C GLN A 330 12.58 5.09 -18.11
N ARG A 331 13.30 4.48 -17.17
CA ARG A 331 12.88 3.27 -16.45
C ARG A 331 13.08 3.51 -14.97
N VAL A 332 12.02 3.41 -14.17
CA VAL A 332 12.05 3.70 -12.74
C VAL A 332 11.52 2.50 -11.96
N MET A 333 12.26 2.09 -10.93
CA MET A 333 11.87 0.99 -10.05
C MET A 333 10.80 1.44 -9.03
N ASN A 334 10.17 0.48 -8.35
CA ASN A 334 9.13 0.78 -7.36
C ASN A 334 9.60 1.68 -6.19
N ASN A 335 10.88 1.64 -5.85
CA ASN A 335 11.48 2.48 -4.81
C ASN A 335 11.86 3.90 -5.29
N GLY A 336 11.56 4.25 -6.54
CA GLY A 336 11.89 5.54 -7.14
C GLY A 336 13.31 5.65 -7.70
N GLU A 337 14.12 4.60 -7.58
CA GLU A 337 15.47 4.59 -8.17
C GLU A 337 15.42 4.28 -9.66
N ASP A 338 16.42 4.76 -10.39
CA ASP A 338 16.60 4.38 -11.79
C ASP A 338 16.80 2.85 -11.92
N HIS A 339 16.28 2.28 -13.00
CA HIS A 339 16.54 0.88 -13.33
C HIS A 339 18.07 0.62 -13.44
N PRO A 340 18.59 -0.53 -12.96
CA PRO A 340 20.04 -0.83 -12.97
C PRO A 340 20.70 -0.67 -14.34
N GLU A 341 19.99 -0.97 -15.43
CA GLU A 341 20.45 -0.77 -16.81
C GLU A 341 20.25 0.66 -17.32
N GLY A 342 19.73 1.58 -16.48
CA GLY A 342 19.41 2.97 -16.81
C GLY A 342 18.33 3.14 -17.87
N ALA A 343 18.21 4.37 -18.40
CA ALA A 343 17.25 4.69 -19.46
C ALA A 343 17.60 4.00 -20.78
N LEU A 344 16.58 3.53 -21.49
CA LEU A 344 16.73 2.88 -22.78
C LEU A 344 16.73 3.91 -23.92
N ARG A 345 17.77 3.89 -24.77
CA ARG A 345 17.80 4.74 -25.96
C ARG A 345 16.68 4.38 -26.93
N LEU A 346 15.86 5.34 -27.38
CA LEU A 346 14.69 5.13 -28.24
C LEU A 346 15.02 4.31 -29.50
N ARG A 347 16.11 4.65 -30.23
CA ARG A 347 16.55 3.90 -31.43
C ARG A 347 16.93 2.44 -31.17
N ARG A 348 17.08 2.00 -29.90
CA ARG A 348 17.35 0.61 -29.52
C ARG A 348 16.11 -0.10 -29.02
N ALA A 349 15.05 0.64 -28.80
CA ALA A 349 13.79 0.13 -28.27
C ALA A 349 12.90 -0.50 -29.34
N PHE A 350 13.01 -0.04 -30.59
CA PHE A 350 12.12 -0.45 -31.67
C PHE A 350 12.19 -1.94 -31.99
N PHE A 351 11.02 -2.60 -31.97
CA PHE A 351 10.82 -4.03 -32.28
C PHE A 351 11.78 -4.95 -31.53
N ASN A 352 12.11 -4.60 -30.29
CA ASN A 352 13.02 -5.31 -29.42
C ASN A 352 12.28 -5.93 -28.23
N PRO A 353 11.80 -7.19 -28.35
CA PRO A 353 11.06 -7.85 -27.28
C PRO A 353 11.91 -8.18 -26.06
N PHE A 354 13.25 -8.17 -26.18
CA PHE A 354 14.14 -8.56 -25.09
C PHE A 354 14.15 -7.55 -23.93
N VAL A 355 13.92 -6.27 -24.22
CA VAL A 355 13.97 -5.21 -23.20
C VAL A 355 12.86 -5.31 -22.16
N VAL A 356 11.75 -5.97 -22.48
CA VAL A 356 10.63 -6.22 -21.55
C VAL A 356 10.68 -7.60 -20.90
N MET A 357 11.67 -8.43 -21.29
CA MET A 357 11.97 -9.72 -20.65
C MET A 357 13.06 -9.58 -19.57
N GLU A 358 13.59 -8.39 -19.37
CA GLU A 358 14.54 -8.04 -18.30
C GLU A 358 13.80 -7.92 -16.95
N ASP A 359 14.53 -7.78 -15.85
CA ASP A 359 13.99 -7.66 -14.50
C ASP A 359 13.01 -6.47 -14.39
N GLY A 360 11.85 -6.74 -13.79
CA GLY A 360 10.77 -5.75 -13.63
C GLY A 360 9.81 -5.66 -14.82
N GLY A 361 10.10 -6.30 -15.97
CA GLY A 361 9.18 -6.38 -17.10
C GLY A 361 8.77 -5.00 -17.65
N LEU A 362 7.47 -4.73 -17.66
CA LEU A 362 6.89 -3.46 -18.16
C LEU A 362 6.81 -2.36 -17.09
N ASP A 363 6.80 -2.71 -15.81
CA ASP A 363 6.53 -1.76 -14.72
C ASP A 363 7.53 -0.60 -14.66
N PRO A 364 8.85 -0.80 -14.82
CA PRO A 364 9.82 0.30 -14.87
C PRO A 364 9.57 1.29 -16.01
N PHE A 365 9.06 0.82 -17.15
CA PHE A 365 8.70 1.69 -18.26
C PHE A 365 7.44 2.50 -17.96
N LEU A 366 6.41 1.88 -17.37
CA LEU A 366 5.18 2.58 -16.95
C LEU A 366 5.50 3.66 -15.91
N LYS A 367 6.29 3.37 -14.90
CA LYS A 367 6.73 4.38 -13.94
C LYS A 367 7.56 5.48 -14.58
N GLY A 368 8.51 5.09 -15.43
CA GLY A 368 9.35 6.04 -16.17
C GLY A 368 8.56 7.01 -17.04
N MET A 369 7.49 6.54 -17.72
CA MET A 369 6.57 7.41 -18.45
C MET A 369 5.91 8.46 -17.56
N GLY A 370 5.54 8.09 -16.32
CA GLY A 370 4.91 9.00 -15.36
C GLY A 370 5.83 10.09 -14.84
N GLU A 371 7.13 9.84 -14.78
CA GLU A 371 8.13 10.81 -14.29
C GLU A 371 8.71 11.68 -15.40
N GLN A 372 8.79 11.13 -16.61
CA GLN A 372 9.42 11.80 -17.75
C GLN A 372 8.49 12.83 -18.37
N ILE A 373 8.91 14.10 -18.41
CA ILE A 373 8.23 15.14 -19.17
C ILE A 373 8.45 14.86 -20.66
N GLN A 374 7.38 14.78 -21.44
CA GLN A 374 7.46 14.69 -22.91
C GLN A 374 8.12 15.95 -23.51
N GLN A 375 8.50 15.89 -24.78
CA GLN A 375 8.96 17.10 -25.44
C GLN A 375 7.80 18.04 -25.82
N SER A 376 8.14 19.29 -26.09
CA SER A 376 7.20 20.31 -26.52
C SER A 376 6.55 19.94 -27.86
N PHE A 377 5.29 20.19 -27.99
CA PHE A 377 4.63 20.17 -29.28
C PHE A 377 5.10 21.39 -30.10
N ASP A 378 5.96 21.16 -31.07
CA ASP A 378 6.54 22.19 -31.93
C ASP A 378 7.09 21.58 -33.24
N ASN A 379 7.85 22.38 -33.99
CA ASN A 379 8.47 21.96 -35.23
C ASN A 379 9.84 21.26 -35.04
N HIS A 380 10.10 20.57 -33.91
CA HIS A 380 11.33 19.85 -33.67
C HIS A 380 11.05 18.34 -33.49
N VAL A 381 11.94 17.51 -34.02
CA VAL A 381 11.85 16.04 -33.94
C VAL A 381 13.20 15.49 -33.55
N VAL A 382 13.25 14.60 -32.57
CA VAL A 382 14.49 13.96 -32.09
C VAL A 382 15.17 13.16 -33.20
N ASP A 383 16.50 13.19 -33.22
CA ASP A 383 17.29 12.47 -34.22
C ASP A 383 17.09 10.96 -34.19
N ASP A 384 16.69 10.38 -33.04
CA ASP A 384 16.40 8.96 -32.93
C ASP A 384 15.30 8.49 -33.89
N VAL A 385 14.33 9.34 -34.25
CA VAL A 385 13.31 9.04 -35.28
C VAL A 385 13.49 9.83 -36.56
N ARG A 386 14.23 10.96 -36.54
CA ARG A 386 14.47 11.76 -37.74
C ARG A 386 15.61 11.23 -38.61
N ASN A 387 16.59 10.52 -38.02
CA ASN A 387 17.77 10.02 -38.72
C ASN A 387 18.00 8.51 -38.53
N PHE A 388 17.43 7.91 -37.48
CA PHE A 388 17.73 6.55 -37.06
C PHE A 388 16.50 5.66 -36.85
N LEU A 389 15.32 6.06 -37.33
CA LEU A 389 14.10 5.26 -37.23
C LEU A 389 14.32 3.88 -37.86
N PHE A 390 14.12 2.81 -37.11
CA PHE A 390 14.26 1.40 -37.52
C PHE A 390 15.60 1.05 -38.16
N GLY A 391 16.60 1.89 -37.98
CA GLY A 391 17.95 1.67 -38.54
C GLY A 391 18.76 0.68 -37.69
N PRO A 392 19.68 -0.07 -38.32
CA PRO A 392 20.61 -0.91 -37.57
C PRO A 392 21.54 -0.06 -36.71
N PRO A 393 22.04 -0.58 -35.57
CA PRO A 393 22.93 0.16 -34.69
C PRO A 393 24.13 0.76 -35.41
N GLY A 394 24.31 2.09 -35.28
CA GLY A 394 25.43 2.82 -35.88
C GLY A 394 25.29 3.19 -37.36
N SER A 395 24.12 2.94 -37.95
CA SER A 395 23.79 3.35 -39.33
C SER A 395 22.56 4.20 -39.38
N PRO A 396 22.37 5.07 -40.38
CA PRO A 396 21.12 5.75 -40.63
C PRO A 396 20.00 4.74 -40.82
N GLY A 397 18.82 5.12 -40.31
CA GLY A 397 17.57 4.40 -40.54
C GLY A 397 16.68 5.15 -41.53
N LEU A 398 15.43 5.44 -41.10
CA LEU A 398 14.49 6.28 -41.86
C LEU A 398 14.40 7.68 -41.22
N ASP A 399 13.77 8.61 -41.94
CA ASP A 399 13.42 9.95 -41.46
C ASP A 399 11.92 10.07 -41.31
N LEU A 400 11.42 10.00 -40.07
CA LEU A 400 10.00 10.04 -39.76
C LEU A 400 9.35 11.35 -40.23
N ALA A 401 10.05 12.49 -40.09
CA ALA A 401 9.51 13.80 -40.53
C ALA A 401 9.36 13.84 -42.05
N ALA A 402 10.39 13.41 -42.81
CA ALA A 402 10.30 13.35 -44.26
C ALA A 402 9.24 12.36 -44.75
N ILE A 403 9.08 11.22 -44.07
CA ILE A 403 8.01 10.23 -44.35
C ILE A 403 6.65 10.83 -44.12
N ASN A 404 6.40 11.54 -43.02
CA ASN A 404 5.10 12.19 -42.76
C ASN A 404 4.72 13.19 -43.81
N ILE A 405 5.68 14.02 -44.24
CA ILE A 405 5.47 15.00 -45.33
C ILE A 405 5.12 14.27 -46.63
N ASN A 406 5.89 13.26 -47.01
CA ASN A 406 5.69 12.50 -48.23
C ASN A 406 4.41 11.66 -48.17
N ARG A 407 4.00 11.15 -47.01
CA ARG A 407 2.76 10.41 -46.77
C ARG A 407 1.54 11.30 -47.10
N GLY A 408 1.56 12.54 -46.61
CA GLY A 408 0.50 13.51 -46.99
C GLY A 408 0.41 13.75 -48.49
N ARG A 409 1.55 13.86 -49.19
CA ARG A 409 1.59 14.09 -50.62
C ARG A 409 1.08 12.89 -51.44
N GLU A 410 1.52 11.67 -51.06
CA GLU A 410 1.09 10.46 -51.78
C GLU A 410 -0.37 10.09 -51.53
N ARG A 411 -0.93 10.49 -50.40
CA ARG A 411 -2.35 10.33 -50.05
C ARG A 411 -3.22 11.45 -50.59
N GLY A 412 -2.63 12.43 -51.31
CA GLY A 412 -3.35 13.54 -51.89
C GLY A 412 -3.96 14.49 -50.91
N LEU A 413 -3.26 14.79 -49.80
CA LEU A 413 -3.74 15.81 -48.86
C LEU A 413 -3.65 17.21 -49.52
N PRO A 414 -4.64 18.10 -49.24
CA PRO A 414 -4.57 19.48 -49.68
C PRO A 414 -3.46 20.25 -48.98
N ASP A 415 -3.26 21.53 -49.26
CA ASP A 415 -2.37 22.42 -48.52
C ASP A 415 -2.94 22.76 -47.14
N PHE A 416 -2.07 23.29 -46.26
CA PHE A 416 -2.42 23.62 -44.87
C PHE A 416 -3.56 24.63 -44.75
N ASN A 417 -3.54 25.70 -45.57
CA ASN A 417 -4.60 26.71 -45.63
C ASN A 417 -5.96 26.14 -46.06
N SER A 418 -5.96 25.18 -46.97
CA SER A 418 -7.18 24.50 -47.42
C SER A 418 -7.75 23.58 -46.33
N VAL A 419 -6.88 22.98 -45.48
CA VAL A 419 -7.32 22.23 -44.29
C VAL A 419 -7.98 23.18 -43.28
N ARG A 420 -7.38 24.34 -43.00
CA ARG A 420 -7.95 25.33 -42.08
C ARG A 420 -9.36 25.77 -42.56
N GLU A 421 -9.47 26.13 -43.84
CA GLU A 421 -10.76 26.54 -44.43
C GLU A 421 -11.82 25.44 -44.32
N ALA A 422 -11.44 24.18 -44.54
CA ALA A 422 -12.35 23.03 -44.40
C ALA A 422 -12.81 22.79 -42.95
N LEU A 423 -12.00 23.16 -41.99
CA LEU A 423 -12.35 23.14 -40.56
C LEU A 423 -13.13 24.39 -40.11
N GLY A 424 -13.43 25.32 -41.01
CA GLY A 424 -14.13 26.58 -40.72
C GLY A 424 -13.21 27.66 -40.15
N LEU A 425 -11.91 27.48 -40.20
CA LEU A 425 -10.91 28.43 -39.73
C LEU A 425 -10.47 29.39 -40.85
N PRO A 426 -10.09 30.64 -40.54
CA PRO A 426 -9.61 31.58 -41.53
C PRO A 426 -8.26 31.12 -42.10
N ARG A 427 -8.10 31.33 -43.44
CA ARG A 427 -6.80 31.12 -44.12
C ARG A 427 -5.80 32.14 -43.63
N TYR A 428 -4.56 31.73 -43.39
CA TYR A 428 -3.47 32.65 -43.15
C TYR A 428 -3.06 33.37 -44.43
N GLN A 429 -2.70 34.66 -44.30
CA GLN A 429 -2.36 35.53 -45.44
C GLN A 429 -0.86 35.79 -45.54
N ILE A 430 -0.11 35.61 -44.42
CA ILE A 430 1.32 35.77 -44.35
C ILE A 430 1.90 34.72 -43.39
N VAL A 431 3.15 34.30 -43.59
CA VAL A 431 3.79 33.25 -42.78
C VAL A 431 3.93 33.61 -41.29
N GLN A 432 4.00 34.89 -40.95
CA GLN A 432 4.06 35.40 -39.59
C GLN A 432 2.77 35.17 -38.81
N GLN A 433 1.65 34.88 -39.48
CA GLN A 433 0.41 34.45 -38.82
C GLN A 433 0.44 32.98 -38.45
N ILE A 434 1.25 32.18 -39.18
CA ILE A 434 1.49 30.77 -38.81
C ILE A 434 2.39 30.73 -37.59
N ASN A 435 3.50 31.52 -37.60
CA ASN A 435 4.44 31.55 -36.49
C ASN A 435 5.13 32.93 -36.43
N SER A 436 5.04 33.59 -35.29
CA SER A 436 5.63 34.90 -35.07
C SER A 436 7.16 34.86 -34.92
N ASN A 437 7.76 33.68 -34.69
CA ASN A 437 9.21 33.47 -34.64
C ASN A 437 9.79 33.72 -36.05
N VAL A 438 10.59 34.79 -36.16
CA VAL A 438 11.18 35.27 -37.42
C VAL A 438 11.98 34.15 -38.14
N LEU A 439 12.69 33.28 -37.40
CA LEU A 439 13.48 32.20 -38.01
C LEU A 439 12.59 31.10 -38.60
N VAL A 440 11.53 30.71 -37.91
CA VAL A 440 10.56 29.73 -38.41
C VAL A 440 9.81 30.32 -39.66
N ALA A 441 9.32 31.54 -39.54
CA ALA A 441 8.64 32.22 -40.66
C ALA A 441 9.55 32.36 -41.87
N LEU A 442 10.82 32.75 -41.71
CA LEU A 442 11.79 32.85 -42.80
C LEU A 442 12.09 31.50 -43.45
N ARG A 443 12.22 30.43 -42.67
CA ARG A 443 12.46 29.09 -43.20
C ARG A 443 11.27 28.60 -44.00
N LEU A 444 10.05 28.71 -43.46
CA LEU A 444 8.83 28.37 -44.17
C LEU A 444 8.69 29.16 -45.51
N SER A 445 8.91 30.47 -45.47
CA SER A 445 8.84 31.32 -46.66
C SER A 445 9.92 30.97 -47.67
N SER A 446 11.16 30.71 -47.22
CA SER A 446 12.28 30.34 -48.10
C SER A 446 12.09 29.00 -48.79
N LEU A 447 11.50 28.03 -48.06
CA LEU A 447 11.31 26.67 -48.59
C LEU A 447 10.12 26.59 -49.51
N TYR A 448 8.94 27.10 -49.11
CA TYR A 448 7.69 26.88 -49.78
C TYR A 448 7.36 28.01 -50.81
N GLY A 449 7.84 29.20 -50.56
CA GLY A 449 7.57 30.36 -51.45
C GLY A 449 6.15 30.88 -51.40
N ASP A 450 5.16 30.00 -51.34
CA ASP A 450 3.73 30.29 -51.25
C ASP A 450 3.11 29.57 -50.07
N LEU A 451 2.20 30.25 -49.36
CA LEU A 451 1.47 29.68 -48.19
C LEU A 451 0.58 28.52 -48.60
N ASP A 452 0.03 28.55 -49.78
CA ASP A 452 -0.88 27.53 -50.30
C ASP A 452 -0.12 26.29 -50.85
N ASN A 453 1.19 26.24 -50.64
CA ASN A 453 2.02 25.07 -50.88
C ASN A 453 2.46 24.35 -49.61
N ILE A 454 2.21 24.94 -48.41
CA ILE A 454 2.67 24.31 -47.15
C ILE A 454 1.93 22.99 -46.92
N ASP A 455 2.70 21.94 -46.73
CA ASP A 455 2.18 20.61 -46.36
C ASP A 455 1.41 20.68 -45.04
N PRO A 456 0.22 20.01 -44.91
CA PRO A 456 -0.61 20.12 -43.69
C PRO A 456 0.14 19.80 -42.41
N TRP A 457 0.88 18.70 -42.38
CA TRP A 457 1.66 18.28 -41.19
C TRP A 457 2.71 19.32 -40.78
N VAL A 458 3.38 19.94 -41.76
CA VAL A 458 4.37 21.01 -41.51
C VAL A 458 3.71 22.27 -40.97
N GLY A 459 2.57 22.69 -41.60
CA GLY A 459 1.82 23.84 -41.14
C GLY A 459 1.29 23.68 -39.71
N MET A 460 0.69 22.53 -39.42
CA MET A 460 0.13 22.19 -38.09
C MET A 460 1.18 22.20 -36.97
N LEU A 461 2.38 21.68 -37.23
CA LEU A 461 3.47 21.67 -36.23
C LEU A 461 4.20 23.00 -36.12
N ALA A 462 4.21 23.78 -37.17
CA ALA A 462 4.79 25.12 -37.17
C ALA A 462 3.84 26.20 -36.63
N GLU A 463 2.53 25.90 -36.53
CA GLU A 463 1.49 26.83 -36.09
C GLU A 463 1.78 27.24 -34.61
N GLU A 464 1.76 28.56 -34.38
CA GLU A 464 1.95 29.12 -33.05
C GLU A 464 0.76 28.78 -32.15
N LYS A 465 1.05 28.40 -30.91
CA LYS A 465 0.05 28.07 -29.91
C LYS A 465 -0.11 29.23 -28.92
N GLU A 466 -1.28 29.40 -28.37
CA GLU A 466 -1.52 30.37 -27.31
C GLU A 466 -0.82 29.93 -26.02
N GLU A 467 -0.53 30.87 -25.13
CA GLU A 467 0.12 30.57 -23.84
C GLU A 467 -0.79 29.65 -23.00
N GLY A 468 -0.25 28.53 -22.53
CA GLY A 468 -0.99 27.53 -21.77
C GLY A 468 -1.68 26.45 -22.61
N GLU A 469 -1.58 26.51 -23.94
CA GLU A 469 -2.12 25.50 -24.84
C GLU A 469 -1.05 24.53 -25.33
N LEU A 470 -1.43 23.26 -25.52
CA LEU A 470 -0.52 22.26 -26.10
C LEU A 470 -0.44 22.44 -27.61
N PHE A 471 -1.56 22.65 -28.29
CA PHE A 471 -1.72 22.64 -29.73
C PHE A 471 -1.95 24.03 -30.29
N GLY A 472 -1.56 24.26 -31.57
CA GLY A 472 -2.09 25.33 -32.39
C GLY A 472 -3.57 25.12 -32.71
N GLU A 473 -4.22 26.19 -33.16
CA GLU A 473 -5.67 26.24 -33.39
C GLU A 473 -6.16 25.14 -34.34
N THR A 474 -5.39 24.84 -35.42
CA THR A 474 -5.77 23.85 -36.41
C THR A 474 -5.82 22.42 -35.86
N VAL A 475 -4.78 22.01 -35.12
CA VAL A 475 -4.74 20.65 -34.51
C VAL A 475 -5.81 20.52 -33.42
N LYS A 476 -5.93 21.52 -32.53
CA LYS A 476 -6.95 21.54 -31.48
C LYS A 476 -8.36 21.41 -32.03
N THR A 477 -8.70 22.20 -33.06
CA THR A 477 -10.01 22.16 -33.72
C THR A 477 -10.25 20.81 -34.38
N PHE A 478 -9.25 20.24 -35.06
CA PHE A 478 -9.43 18.97 -35.76
C PHE A 478 -9.56 17.79 -34.80
N MET A 479 -8.78 17.79 -33.68
CA MET A 479 -8.93 16.82 -32.63
C MET A 479 -10.35 16.85 -32.04
N ALA A 480 -10.84 18.02 -31.64
CA ALA A 480 -12.19 18.18 -31.12
C ALA A 480 -13.25 17.69 -32.10
N PHE A 481 -13.11 18.05 -33.37
CA PHE A 481 -14.06 17.69 -34.43
C PHE A 481 -14.10 16.17 -34.67
N GLN A 482 -12.93 15.52 -34.86
CA GLN A 482 -12.88 14.08 -35.14
C GLN A 482 -13.35 13.26 -33.94
N PHE A 483 -12.90 13.58 -32.72
CA PHE A 483 -13.30 12.84 -31.53
C PHE A 483 -14.79 13.04 -31.18
N ALA A 484 -15.39 14.20 -31.49
CA ALA A 484 -16.82 14.35 -31.34
C ALA A 484 -17.58 13.40 -32.30
N LEU A 485 -17.12 13.26 -33.55
CA LEU A 485 -17.75 12.34 -34.52
C LEU A 485 -17.61 10.87 -34.09
N LEU A 486 -16.47 10.50 -33.52
CA LEU A 486 -16.23 9.12 -32.98
C LEU A 486 -17.16 8.79 -31.84
N ARG A 487 -17.43 9.76 -30.96
CA ARG A 487 -18.33 9.61 -29.82
C ARG A 487 -19.78 9.57 -30.22
N ASP A 488 -20.20 10.58 -30.98
CA ASP A 488 -21.61 10.82 -31.27
C ASP A 488 -22.13 9.83 -32.34
N GLY A 489 -21.24 9.31 -33.20
CA GLY A 489 -21.56 8.32 -34.23
C GLY A 489 -21.43 6.86 -33.75
N ASP A 490 -21.08 6.62 -32.51
CA ASP A 490 -20.93 5.29 -31.95
C ASP A 490 -22.15 4.85 -31.15
N ARG A 491 -22.89 3.86 -31.66
CA ARG A 491 -24.07 3.30 -30.98
C ARG A 491 -23.74 2.62 -29.67
N PHE A 492 -22.53 2.11 -29.54
CA PHE A 492 -22.02 1.41 -28.37
C PHE A 492 -21.06 2.27 -27.51
N PHE A 493 -21.13 3.60 -27.66
CA PHE A 493 -20.49 4.46 -26.68
C PHE A 493 -21.00 4.10 -25.29
N TYR A 494 -20.11 3.95 -24.31
CA TYR A 494 -20.47 3.31 -23.03
C TYR A 494 -21.68 3.94 -22.33
N GLU A 495 -21.87 5.26 -22.42
CA GLU A 495 -23.02 5.93 -21.81
C GLU A 495 -24.35 5.55 -22.51
N ASN A 496 -24.31 5.20 -23.79
CA ASN A 496 -25.47 4.81 -24.59
C ASN A 496 -25.63 3.28 -24.72
N ASP A 497 -24.65 2.49 -24.29
CA ASP A 497 -24.66 1.03 -24.47
C ASP A 497 -25.89 0.40 -23.78
N PRO A 498 -26.69 -0.41 -24.51
CA PRO A 498 -27.95 -0.95 -23.99
C PRO A 498 -27.77 -2.14 -23.03
N VAL A 499 -26.59 -2.75 -22.96
CA VAL A 499 -26.31 -3.93 -22.15
C VAL A 499 -25.72 -3.55 -20.78
N LEU A 500 -24.89 -2.50 -20.76
CA LEU A 500 -24.24 -2.04 -19.53
C LEU A 500 -25.28 -1.47 -18.56
N THR A 501 -25.22 -1.93 -17.32
CA THR A 501 -26.03 -1.40 -16.21
C THR A 501 -25.57 0.01 -15.81
N ASP A 502 -26.43 0.75 -15.11
CA ASP A 502 -26.08 2.08 -14.60
C ASP A 502 -24.87 2.03 -13.63
N ALA A 503 -24.73 0.93 -12.88
CA ALA A 503 -23.59 0.73 -11.99
C ALA A 503 -22.29 0.52 -12.77
N GLU A 504 -22.28 -0.31 -13.81
CA GLU A 504 -21.13 -0.53 -14.68
C GLU A 504 -20.75 0.76 -15.43
N LYS A 505 -21.73 1.52 -15.91
CA LYS A 505 -21.48 2.83 -16.57
C LYS A 505 -20.85 3.84 -15.59
N ALA A 506 -21.27 3.81 -14.31
CA ALA A 506 -20.68 4.65 -13.28
C ALA A 506 -19.24 4.24 -12.97
N GLU A 507 -18.99 2.95 -12.83
CA GLU A 507 -17.65 2.41 -12.60
C GLU A 507 -16.71 2.70 -13.78
N ILE A 508 -17.15 2.49 -15.01
CA ILE A 508 -16.41 2.85 -16.22
C ILE A 508 -16.05 4.34 -16.22
N ARG A 509 -17.00 5.21 -15.88
CA ARG A 509 -16.79 6.67 -15.85
C ARG A 509 -15.77 7.10 -14.83
N GLU A 510 -15.75 6.45 -13.67
CA GLU A 510 -14.85 6.74 -12.55
C GLU A 510 -13.47 6.09 -12.71
N THR A 511 -13.35 5.05 -13.55
CA THR A 511 -12.08 4.35 -13.77
C THR A 511 -11.12 5.21 -14.59
N THR A 512 -9.98 5.53 -13.99
CA THR A 512 -8.89 6.30 -14.61
C THR A 512 -7.79 5.38 -15.16
N LEU A 513 -6.88 5.92 -15.97
CA LEU A 513 -5.70 5.17 -16.41
C LEU A 513 -4.79 4.79 -15.24
N HIS A 514 -4.73 5.64 -14.21
CA HIS A 514 -4.07 5.31 -12.95
C HIS A 514 -4.64 4.01 -12.34
N ASP A 515 -5.96 3.88 -12.25
CA ASP A 515 -6.60 2.71 -11.66
C ASP A 515 -6.31 1.44 -12.46
N VAL A 516 -6.35 1.53 -13.79
CA VAL A 516 -6.00 0.40 -14.67
C VAL A 516 -4.55 -0.04 -14.46
N ILE A 517 -3.61 0.90 -14.33
CA ILE A 517 -2.20 0.60 -14.02
C ILE A 517 -2.08 -0.07 -12.67
N MET A 518 -2.63 0.53 -11.62
CA MET A 518 -2.45 0.06 -10.23
C MET A 518 -3.02 -1.34 -9.99
N ARG A 519 -4.09 -1.73 -10.66
CA ARG A 519 -4.71 -3.06 -10.48
C ARG A 519 -4.18 -4.16 -11.40
N ASN A 520 -3.33 -3.80 -12.38
CA ASN A 520 -2.79 -4.75 -13.36
C ASN A 520 -1.24 -4.83 -13.38
N THR A 521 -0.57 -4.19 -12.44
CA THR A 521 0.89 -4.17 -12.32
C THR A 521 1.31 -4.31 -10.86
N ASP A 522 2.61 -4.53 -10.62
CA ASP A 522 3.20 -4.50 -9.29
C ASP A 522 3.64 -3.09 -8.86
N ILE A 523 3.25 -2.06 -9.62
CA ILE A 523 3.53 -0.66 -9.29
C ILE A 523 2.80 -0.29 -7.99
N GLN A 524 3.55 0.21 -7.03
CA GLN A 524 3.03 0.57 -5.72
C GLN A 524 2.67 2.05 -5.62
N LEU A 525 3.27 2.89 -6.45
CA LEU A 525 3.08 4.33 -6.44
C LEU A 525 3.28 4.93 -7.82
N ILE A 526 2.26 5.65 -8.29
CA ILE A 526 2.25 6.51 -9.47
C ILE A 526 1.24 7.64 -9.23
N GLN A 527 1.42 8.79 -9.85
CA GLN A 527 0.50 9.92 -9.68
C GLN A 527 -0.90 9.62 -10.22
N SER A 528 -1.93 10.23 -9.61
CA SER A 528 -3.34 10.01 -9.99
C SER A 528 -3.68 10.48 -11.40
N ASN A 529 -3.13 11.62 -11.85
CA ASN A 529 -3.19 12.02 -13.26
C ASN A 529 -1.87 11.62 -13.92
N VAL A 530 -1.84 10.45 -14.53
CA VAL A 530 -0.63 9.90 -15.16
C VAL A 530 -0.16 10.71 -16.37
N PHE A 531 -1.04 11.49 -17.01
CA PHE A 531 -0.70 12.36 -18.14
C PHE A 531 0.07 13.64 -17.73
N LYS A 532 0.24 13.89 -16.41
CA LYS A 532 1.10 14.94 -15.87
C LYS A 532 2.36 14.33 -15.29
N ALA A 533 3.51 14.77 -15.73
CA ALA A 533 4.77 14.26 -15.22
C ALA A 533 4.98 14.70 -13.76
N MET A 534 5.32 13.75 -12.92
CA MET A 534 5.60 13.99 -11.50
C MET A 534 6.73 13.08 -11.02
N PRO A 535 7.86 13.63 -10.54
CA PRO A 535 8.94 12.82 -9.96
C PRO A 535 8.45 12.02 -8.74
N HIS A 536 9.03 10.84 -8.54
CA HIS A 536 8.67 9.95 -7.44
C HIS A 536 8.70 10.65 -6.08
N GLU A 537 9.74 11.47 -5.81
CA GLU A 537 9.85 12.21 -4.55
C GLU A 537 8.68 13.18 -4.34
N GLN A 538 8.22 13.84 -5.40
CA GLN A 538 7.08 14.76 -5.32
C GLN A 538 5.76 14.02 -5.08
N ILE A 539 5.58 12.84 -5.68
CA ILE A 539 4.42 11.99 -5.37
C ILE A 539 4.47 11.59 -3.90
N CYS A 540 5.64 11.18 -3.41
CA CYS A 540 5.89 10.82 -2.02
C CYS A 540 5.59 11.97 -1.05
N GLU A 541 6.03 13.18 -1.34
CA GLU A 541 5.78 14.37 -0.52
C GLU A 541 4.29 14.76 -0.46
N SER A 542 3.51 14.35 -1.45
CA SER A 542 2.06 14.61 -1.49
C SER A 542 1.22 13.54 -0.81
N MET A 543 1.85 12.44 -0.34
CA MET A 543 1.17 11.28 0.25
C MET A 543 1.41 11.20 1.75
N ASP A 544 0.54 11.81 2.52
CA ASP A 544 0.45 11.53 3.94
C ASP A 544 -0.40 10.30 4.18
N VAL A 545 0.17 9.29 4.84
CA VAL A 545 -0.54 8.10 5.29
C VAL A 545 -0.68 8.12 6.81
N LYS A 546 -1.72 7.51 7.30
CA LYS A 546 -1.92 7.29 8.72
C LYS A 546 -1.35 5.95 9.14
N LEU A 547 -0.41 5.97 10.11
CA LEU A 547 0.03 4.79 10.83
C LEU A 547 -0.67 4.75 12.19
N SER A 548 -1.44 3.70 12.44
CA SER A 548 -2.11 3.48 13.71
C SER A 548 -1.83 2.07 14.23
N GLY A 549 -2.11 1.84 15.50
CA GLY A 549 -1.97 0.50 16.05
C GLY A 549 -2.33 0.39 17.51
N ARG A 550 -2.22 -0.83 18.00
CA ARG A 550 -2.51 -1.19 19.39
C ARG A 550 -1.34 -1.94 19.99
N ILE A 551 -1.10 -1.67 21.26
CA ILE A 551 -0.08 -2.32 22.06
C ILE A 551 -0.81 -3.08 23.17
N ARG A 552 -0.68 -4.38 23.15
CA ARG A 552 -1.35 -5.28 24.08
C ARG A 552 -0.40 -6.36 24.58
N THR A 553 -0.66 -6.90 25.78
CA THR A 553 -0.04 -8.14 26.22
C THR A 553 -0.58 -9.32 25.38
N GLU A 554 0.01 -10.51 25.50
CA GLU A 554 -0.50 -11.72 24.86
C GLU A 554 -1.93 -12.08 25.29
N ASP A 555 -2.36 -11.70 26.50
CA ASP A 555 -3.72 -11.88 27.03
C ASP A 555 -4.70 -10.78 26.55
N GLY A 556 -4.22 -9.83 25.73
CA GLY A 556 -5.04 -8.77 25.12
C GLY A 556 -5.19 -7.52 25.97
N GLU A 557 -4.52 -7.41 27.14
CA GLU A 557 -4.58 -6.23 28.01
C GLU A 557 -3.82 -5.04 27.37
N PRO A 558 -4.43 -3.85 27.29
CA PRO A 558 -3.79 -2.69 26.68
C PRO A 558 -2.63 -2.16 27.54
N VAL A 559 -1.54 -1.73 26.89
CA VAL A 559 -0.36 -1.17 27.56
C VAL A 559 -0.20 0.30 27.22
N SER A 560 -0.32 1.18 28.22
CA SER A 560 -0.20 2.64 28.05
C SER A 560 1.24 3.14 28.27
N ASP A 561 1.47 4.41 27.94
CA ASP A 561 2.75 5.11 28.10
C ASP A 561 3.93 4.42 27.38
N VAL A 562 3.65 3.85 26.22
CA VAL A 562 4.67 3.28 25.32
C VAL A 562 4.98 4.32 24.26
N LEU A 563 6.27 4.65 24.09
CA LEU A 563 6.73 5.52 23.04
C LEU A 563 6.90 4.69 21.76
N ILE A 564 6.21 5.11 20.72
CA ILE A 564 6.37 4.59 19.35
C ILE A 564 7.31 5.54 18.63
N GLU A 565 8.32 5.01 18.00
CA GLU A 565 9.32 5.77 17.24
C GLU A 565 9.33 5.27 15.82
N LEU A 566 9.10 6.18 14.88
CA LEU A 566 9.16 5.95 13.44
C LEU A 566 10.42 6.63 12.91
N LEU A 567 11.35 5.86 12.38
CA LEU A 567 12.51 6.34 11.65
C LEU A 567 12.11 6.53 10.18
N LEU A 568 12.40 7.71 9.65
CA LEU A 568 12.23 8.01 8.23
C LEU A 568 13.58 7.86 7.50
N ARG A 569 13.54 7.53 6.21
CA ARG A 569 14.73 7.33 5.35
C ARG A 569 15.66 8.54 5.26
N ASP A 570 15.13 9.73 5.46
CA ASP A 570 15.91 10.98 5.50
C ASP A 570 16.57 11.25 6.87
N GLY A 571 16.41 10.30 7.82
CA GLY A 571 16.97 10.36 9.16
C GLY A 571 16.14 11.15 10.17
N ARG A 572 14.98 11.68 9.78
CA ARG A 572 14.04 12.26 10.75
C ARG A 572 13.41 11.17 11.61
N MET A 573 13.06 11.54 12.84
CA MET A 573 12.40 10.65 13.79
C MET A 573 11.06 11.26 14.19
N GLU A 574 9.99 10.52 13.96
CA GLU A 574 8.66 10.85 14.44
C GLU A 574 8.29 9.98 15.63
N SER A 575 7.52 10.51 16.58
CA SER A 575 7.16 9.75 17.76
C SER A 575 5.83 10.14 18.36
N VAL A 576 5.13 9.16 18.89
CA VAL A 576 3.89 9.32 19.62
C VAL A 576 3.87 8.42 20.86
N THR A 577 3.21 8.85 21.92
CA THR A 577 3.03 8.02 23.14
C THR A 577 1.64 7.40 23.12
N SER A 578 1.57 6.08 23.35
CA SER A 578 0.30 5.35 23.37
C SER A 578 -0.59 5.80 24.53
N ASN A 579 -1.87 5.95 24.25
CA ASN A 579 -2.91 6.21 25.23
C ASN A 579 -3.87 5.01 25.28
N GLU A 580 -4.07 4.44 26.47
CA GLU A 580 -4.90 3.22 26.64
C GLU A 580 -4.54 2.10 25.64
N GLY A 581 -3.25 2.00 25.31
CA GLY A 581 -2.71 1.00 24.40
C GLY A 581 -2.89 1.31 22.91
N GLY A 582 -3.53 2.42 22.54
CA GLY A 582 -3.66 2.86 21.15
C GLY A 582 -2.66 3.96 20.79
N PHE A 583 -2.21 4.01 19.55
CA PHE A 583 -1.40 5.11 19.00
C PHE A 583 -1.84 5.45 17.57
N GLU A 584 -1.56 6.67 17.16
CA GLU A 584 -1.81 7.17 15.80
C GLU A 584 -0.76 8.22 15.44
N LEU A 585 -0.12 8.04 14.30
CA LEU A 585 0.71 9.01 13.60
C LEU A 585 -0.09 9.41 12.35
N ALA A 586 -0.63 10.65 12.33
CA ALA A 586 -1.69 11.06 11.40
C ALA A 586 -1.17 11.50 10.02
N GLU A 587 0.05 12.03 9.95
CA GLU A 587 0.63 12.63 8.75
C GLU A 587 2.05 12.09 8.56
N VAL A 588 2.14 10.80 8.17
CA VAL A 588 3.43 10.14 7.90
C VAL A 588 3.70 10.20 6.40
N PRO A 589 4.85 10.75 5.96
CA PRO A 589 5.24 10.66 4.57
C PRO A 589 5.51 9.18 4.19
N GLY A 590 4.53 8.54 3.53
CA GLY A 590 4.49 7.09 3.37
C GLY A 590 5.70 6.48 2.68
N CYS A 591 6.32 7.22 1.75
CA CYS A 591 7.52 6.77 1.06
C CYS A 591 8.79 6.82 1.92
N PHE A 592 8.78 7.63 2.95
CA PHE A 592 9.96 7.84 3.80
C PHE A 592 9.97 6.98 5.05
N ALA A 593 8.86 6.30 5.38
CA ALA A 593 8.83 5.36 6.49
C ALA A 593 9.87 4.25 6.28
N GLU A 594 10.75 4.05 7.26
CA GLU A 594 11.80 3.02 7.20
C GLU A 594 11.58 1.94 8.24
N LYS A 595 11.53 2.35 9.52
CA LYS A 595 11.37 1.43 10.64
C LYS A 595 10.49 2.02 11.72
N MET A 596 9.70 1.18 12.37
CA MET A 596 8.90 1.56 13.52
C MET A 596 9.12 0.61 14.67
N GLY A 597 9.53 1.15 15.80
CA GLY A 597 9.74 0.42 17.04
C GLY A 597 8.91 0.97 18.20
N ALA A 598 8.87 0.19 19.27
CA ALA A 598 8.15 0.56 20.49
C ALA A 598 9.08 0.43 21.72
N ARG A 599 9.01 1.39 22.63
CA ARG A 599 9.74 1.32 23.91
C ARG A 599 8.98 1.96 25.06
N LYS A 600 9.17 1.44 26.26
CA LYS A 600 8.65 1.99 27.51
C LYS A 600 9.81 2.31 28.44
N THR A 601 10.02 3.59 28.75
CA THR A 601 11.19 4.08 29.47
C THR A 601 10.91 4.38 30.95
N LYS A 602 9.63 4.49 31.31
CA LYS A 602 9.20 4.81 32.67
C LYS A 602 8.38 3.64 33.21
N ASP A 603 9.06 2.64 33.77
CA ASP A 603 8.38 1.54 34.44
C ASP A 603 9.21 1.02 35.60
N ASP A 604 8.52 0.47 36.59
CA ASP A 604 9.15 -0.24 37.69
C ASP A 604 9.49 -1.66 37.24
N TYR A 605 10.74 -2.04 37.36
CA TYR A 605 11.20 -3.41 37.07
C TYR A 605 10.55 -4.48 37.96
N GLN A 606 10.06 -4.10 39.15
CA GLN A 606 9.32 -4.99 40.07
C GLN A 606 7.85 -5.16 39.66
N ASN A 607 7.33 -4.32 38.76
CA ASN A 607 5.94 -4.42 38.34
C ASN A 607 5.64 -5.81 37.73
N GLY A 608 4.80 -6.59 38.42
CA GLY A 608 4.44 -7.96 38.06
C GLY A 608 5.52 -9.01 38.30
N VAL A 609 6.73 -8.62 38.67
CA VAL A 609 7.84 -9.55 38.87
C VAL A 609 7.89 -10.03 40.33
N THR A 610 7.57 -11.28 40.55
CA THR A 610 7.43 -11.90 41.88
C THR A 610 8.23 -13.18 41.99
N THR A 611 8.29 -13.73 43.20
CA THR A 611 8.91 -15.04 43.43
C THR A 611 8.16 -16.18 42.71
N PHE A 612 6.92 -15.99 42.38
CA PHE A 612 6.15 -16.97 41.57
C PHE A 612 6.71 -17.14 40.16
N ASP A 613 7.12 -16.06 39.55
CA ASP A 613 7.75 -16.09 38.21
C ASP A 613 9.06 -16.89 38.25
N MET A 614 9.82 -16.74 39.33
CA MET A 614 11.00 -17.58 39.54
C MET A 614 10.67 -19.07 39.70
N VAL A 615 9.54 -19.42 40.31
CA VAL A 615 9.04 -20.80 40.37
C VAL A 615 8.74 -21.35 39.01
N LEU A 616 8.04 -20.54 38.15
CA LEU A 616 7.71 -20.90 36.78
C LEU A 616 8.95 -21.07 35.91
N ALA A 617 9.89 -20.12 35.98
CA ALA A 617 11.16 -20.20 35.27
C ALA A 617 12.02 -21.41 35.73
N GLN A 618 12.09 -21.67 37.04
CA GLN A 618 12.81 -22.81 37.56
C GLN A 618 12.26 -24.15 37.05
N ARG A 619 10.93 -24.26 36.94
CA ARG A 619 10.25 -25.46 36.40
C ARG A 619 10.52 -25.65 34.92
N HIS A 620 10.56 -24.57 34.17
CA HIS A 620 10.93 -24.62 32.76
C HIS A 620 12.38 -25.08 32.58
N ILE A 621 13.33 -24.53 33.35
CA ILE A 621 14.75 -24.94 33.32
C ILE A 621 14.89 -26.43 33.66
N LEU A 622 14.13 -26.91 34.65
CA LEU A 622 14.16 -28.32 35.09
C LEU A 622 13.31 -29.23 34.17
N GLN A 623 12.65 -28.71 33.16
CA GLN A 623 11.75 -29.43 32.24
C GLN A 623 10.61 -30.17 32.97
N SER A 624 10.26 -29.76 34.17
CA SER A 624 9.16 -30.35 34.95
C SER A 624 7.80 -29.75 34.55
N SER A 625 7.78 -28.52 34.02
CA SER A 625 6.64 -27.83 33.40
C SER A 625 7.18 -26.74 32.49
N LEU A 626 6.95 -26.86 31.20
CA LEU A 626 7.41 -25.87 30.25
C LEU A 626 6.49 -24.65 30.30
N LEU A 627 7.03 -23.48 29.96
CA LEU A 627 6.23 -22.26 29.66
C LEU A 627 5.43 -22.51 28.41
N ASP A 628 4.22 -22.06 28.41
CA ASP A 628 3.18 -22.37 27.38
C ASP A 628 3.10 -21.34 26.24
N SER A 629 3.94 -20.30 26.30
CA SER A 629 3.94 -19.20 25.34
C SER A 629 5.37 -18.77 24.97
N PRO A 630 5.67 -18.49 23.69
CA PRO A 630 6.94 -17.90 23.28
C PRO A 630 7.21 -16.56 23.98
N TYR A 631 6.18 -15.79 24.27
CA TYR A 631 6.30 -14.50 24.95
C TYR A 631 6.74 -14.66 26.41
N LYS A 632 6.24 -15.69 27.11
CA LYS A 632 6.68 -16.03 28.48
C LYS A 632 8.11 -16.56 28.50
N ILE A 633 8.51 -17.30 27.46
CA ILE A 633 9.90 -17.75 27.31
C ILE A 633 10.85 -16.55 27.15
N ILE A 634 10.45 -15.59 26.32
CA ILE A 634 11.17 -14.33 26.10
C ILE A 634 11.21 -13.47 27.39
N ALA A 635 10.10 -13.45 28.15
CA ALA A 635 10.02 -12.74 29.43
C ALA A 635 10.96 -13.32 30.48
N ALA A 636 11.20 -14.64 30.46
CA ALA A 636 12.06 -15.34 31.39
C ALA A 636 13.56 -15.10 31.15
N ASP A 637 13.98 -14.78 29.91
CA ASP A 637 15.34 -14.38 29.55
C ASP A 637 15.58 -12.91 29.92
N VAL A 638 15.76 -12.65 31.22
CA VAL A 638 15.89 -11.29 31.76
C VAL A 638 17.24 -10.65 31.48
N ASP A 639 18.21 -11.41 31.04
CA ASP A 639 19.54 -10.91 30.68
C ASP A 639 19.77 -10.81 29.16
N MET A 640 18.77 -11.20 28.38
CA MET A 640 18.77 -11.18 26.91
C MET A 640 19.88 -12.03 26.30
N SER A 641 20.20 -13.16 26.95
CA SER A 641 21.25 -14.08 26.51
C SER A 641 20.77 -15.04 25.39
N GLY A 642 19.49 -15.10 25.12
CA GLY A 642 18.86 -16.06 24.20
C GLY A 642 18.69 -17.44 24.85
N SER A 643 18.67 -17.54 26.18
CA SER A 643 18.43 -18.78 26.89
C SER A 643 18.01 -18.55 28.33
N ILE A 644 17.11 -19.36 28.85
CA ILE A 644 16.68 -19.28 30.24
C ILE A 644 17.63 -20.09 31.11
N THR A 645 18.31 -19.42 32.04
CA THR A 645 19.35 -20.02 32.93
C THR A 645 19.15 -19.64 34.39
N THR A 646 19.99 -20.22 35.26
CA THR A 646 20.02 -19.80 36.65
C THR A 646 20.50 -18.36 36.86
N LEU A 647 21.16 -17.76 35.88
CA LEU A 647 21.57 -16.35 35.96
C LEU A 647 20.35 -15.42 35.89
N ASP A 648 19.36 -15.78 35.09
CA ASP A 648 18.09 -15.05 35.02
C ASP A 648 17.37 -15.06 36.35
N LEU A 649 17.31 -16.23 37.00
CA LEU A 649 16.74 -16.36 38.35
C LEU A 649 17.48 -15.50 39.39
N ILE A 650 18.80 -15.40 39.26
CA ILE A 650 19.60 -14.55 40.14
C ILE A 650 19.28 -13.08 39.94
N ARG A 651 19.16 -12.64 38.66
CA ARG A 651 18.81 -11.27 38.34
C ARG A 651 17.40 -10.94 38.78
N MET A 652 16.42 -11.80 38.51
CA MET A 652 15.02 -11.63 38.95
C MET A 652 14.98 -11.49 40.47
N ARG A 653 15.64 -12.41 41.22
CA ARG A 653 15.66 -12.33 42.68
C ARG A 653 16.25 -11.03 43.20
N ARG A 654 17.32 -10.52 42.61
CA ARG A 654 17.92 -9.25 43.01
C ARG A 654 16.98 -8.07 42.86
N VAL A 655 16.17 -8.06 41.78
CA VAL A 655 15.14 -7.04 41.55
C VAL A 655 14.01 -7.23 42.58
N ILE A 656 13.50 -8.44 42.75
CA ILE A 656 12.44 -8.75 43.72
C ILE A 656 12.85 -8.31 45.13
N LEU A 657 14.09 -8.59 45.54
CA LEU A 657 14.63 -8.18 46.82
C LEU A 657 14.97 -6.67 46.92
N SER A 658 14.73 -5.89 45.87
CA SER A 658 15.11 -4.46 45.75
C SER A 658 16.62 -4.18 45.92
N VAL A 659 17.48 -5.22 45.84
CA VAL A 659 18.94 -5.13 45.86
C VAL A 659 19.48 -4.61 44.52
N ALA A 660 18.72 -4.75 43.44
CA ALA A 660 18.98 -4.16 42.15
C ALA A 660 17.75 -3.41 41.68
N THR A 661 17.94 -2.35 40.91
CA THR A 661 16.87 -1.53 40.35
C THR A 661 16.47 -1.95 38.94
N ASP A 662 17.27 -2.79 38.29
CA ASP A 662 17.08 -3.31 36.94
C ASP A 662 17.74 -4.70 36.77
N PHE A 663 17.57 -5.31 35.60
CA PHE A 663 18.13 -6.63 35.28
C PHE A 663 19.58 -6.57 34.73
N GLY A 664 20.27 -5.44 34.87
CA GLY A 664 21.64 -5.27 34.37
C GLY A 664 21.72 -4.68 32.97
N GLY A 665 20.83 -3.77 32.66
CA GLY A 665 20.78 -3.03 31.41
C GLY A 665 19.71 -3.52 30.38
N ALA A 666 19.08 -4.66 30.63
CA ALA A 666 17.94 -5.10 29.83
C ALA A 666 16.71 -4.21 30.09
N PRO A 667 15.85 -3.97 29.10
CA PRO A 667 14.64 -3.16 29.27
C PRO A 667 13.62 -3.88 30.17
N SER A 668 12.76 -3.11 30.82
CA SER A 668 11.68 -3.66 31.64
C SER A 668 10.52 -4.22 30.81
N TRP A 669 10.35 -3.72 29.59
CA TRP A 669 9.40 -4.23 28.60
C TRP A 669 10.09 -4.47 27.26
N ARG A 670 9.64 -5.51 26.54
CA ARG A 670 9.98 -5.79 25.15
C ARG A 670 8.73 -5.72 24.30
N PHE A 671 8.90 -5.36 23.03
CA PHE A 671 7.80 -5.24 22.11
C PHE A 671 8.12 -6.04 20.84
N ILE A 672 7.17 -6.83 20.39
CA ILE A 672 7.30 -7.67 19.18
C ILE A 672 6.14 -7.31 18.26
N PRO A 673 6.38 -7.11 16.94
CA PRO A 673 5.30 -7.00 15.95
C PRO A 673 4.28 -8.12 16.12
N ALA A 674 2.98 -7.77 16.16
CA ALA A 674 1.92 -8.74 16.44
C ALA A 674 1.70 -9.75 15.31
N ASP A 675 2.20 -9.45 14.12
CA ASP A 675 2.21 -10.33 12.95
C ASP A 675 3.48 -11.21 12.84
N HIS A 676 4.40 -11.09 13.81
CA HIS A 676 5.58 -11.93 13.87
C HIS A 676 5.21 -13.40 14.13
N VAL A 677 5.71 -14.29 13.30
CA VAL A 677 5.49 -15.74 13.40
C VAL A 677 6.79 -16.39 13.86
N PHE A 678 6.78 -17.02 15.04
CA PHE A 678 7.92 -17.80 15.53
C PHE A 678 8.03 -19.10 14.75
N SER A 679 9.22 -19.43 14.26
CA SER A 679 9.49 -20.72 13.58
C SER A 679 9.30 -21.91 14.53
N ASP A 680 9.70 -21.75 15.79
CA ASP A 680 9.42 -22.68 16.89
C ASP A 680 8.91 -21.91 18.13
N PRO A 681 7.62 -21.98 18.45
CA PRO A 681 7.07 -21.32 19.64
C PRO A 681 7.63 -21.82 20.97
N GLN A 682 8.26 -23.01 21.00
CA GLN A 682 8.92 -23.55 22.19
C GLN A 682 10.41 -23.16 22.29
N ASP A 683 11.00 -22.68 21.21
CA ASP A 683 12.32 -22.07 21.17
C ASP A 683 12.28 -20.74 20.36
N PRO A 684 11.72 -19.67 20.93
CA PRO A 684 11.61 -18.38 20.24
C PRO A 684 12.97 -17.72 19.95
N PHE A 685 14.06 -18.29 20.42
CA PHE A 685 15.43 -17.81 20.18
C PHE A 685 16.13 -18.53 19.02
N ALA A 686 15.45 -19.52 18.39
CA ALA A 686 15.98 -20.22 17.21
C ALA A 686 16.27 -19.24 16.05
N ASP A 687 15.47 -18.18 15.94
CA ASP A 687 15.67 -17.08 15.00
C ASP A 687 15.84 -15.74 15.74
N PRO A 688 16.45 -14.73 15.11
CA PRO A 688 16.51 -13.38 15.68
C PRO A 688 15.11 -12.83 15.99
N ILE A 689 14.90 -12.37 17.22
CA ILE A 689 13.64 -11.76 17.62
C ILE A 689 13.46 -10.42 16.92
N VAL A 690 12.40 -10.29 16.10
CA VAL A 690 12.00 -9.04 15.45
C VAL A 690 11.36 -8.11 16.48
N THR A 691 11.88 -6.90 16.62
CA THR A 691 11.38 -5.88 17.58
C THR A 691 10.84 -4.62 16.90
N GLU A 692 11.00 -4.53 15.60
CA GLU A 692 10.61 -3.36 14.79
C GLU A 692 9.89 -3.82 13.53
N TYR A 693 8.97 -3.01 13.05
CA TYR A 693 8.47 -3.12 11.69
C TYR A 693 9.46 -2.46 10.73
N GLU A 694 9.76 -3.12 9.63
CA GLU A 694 10.45 -2.53 8.49
C GLU A 694 9.43 -2.22 7.39
N PHE A 695 9.51 -1.02 6.85
CA PHE A 695 8.60 -0.56 5.80
C PHE A 695 9.32 -0.49 4.46
N GLY A 696 8.64 -1.03 3.44
CA GLY A 696 8.87 -0.62 2.07
C GLY A 696 8.15 0.72 1.79
N LEU A 697 7.44 0.80 0.68
CA LEU A 697 6.55 1.91 0.37
C LEU A 697 5.22 1.74 1.11
N LEU A 698 4.80 2.72 1.88
CA LEU A 698 3.44 2.80 2.43
C LEU A 698 2.58 3.70 1.53
N ALA A 699 1.81 3.07 0.65
CA ALA A 699 0.93 3.76 -0.29
C ALA A 699 -0.48 4.07 0.26
N LYS A 700 -0.80 3.58 1.47
CA LYS A 700 -2.10 3.75 2.12
C LYS A 700 -1.98 3.62 3.63
N ASP A 701 -3.01 4.05 4.35
CA ASP A 701 -3.13 3.87 5.79
C ASP A 701 -2.84 2.43 6.20
N ALA A 702 -2.10 2.27 7.31
CA ALA A 702 -1.72 0.97 7.82
C ALA A 702 -1.92 0.84 9.33
N GLU A 703 -2.39 -0.33 9.75
CA GLU A 703 -2.45 -0.70 11.15
C GLU A 703 -1.28 -1.64 11.48
N ARG A 704 -0.51 -1.31 12.55
CA ARG A 704 0.64 -2.08 13.02
C ARG A 704 0.55 -2.24 14.53
N ASN A 705 0.37 -3.47 14.97
CA ASN A 705 0.15 -3.80 16.37
C ASN A 705 1.39 -4.40 17.00
N PHE A 706 1.61 -4.19 18.31
CA PHE A 706 2.69 -4.79 19.05
C PHE A 706 2.17 -5.67 20.20
N ILE A 707 2.81 -6.81 20.40
CA ILE A 707 2.69 -7.60 21.63
C ILE A 707 3.74 -7.09 22.61
N ALA A 708 3.28 -6.64 23.77
CA ALA A 708 4.11 -6.15 24.85
C ALA A 708 4.41 -7.27 25.84
N ILE A 709 5.68 -7.46 26.14
CA ILE A 709 6.19 -8.49 27.05
C ILE A 709 6.81 -7.79 28.25
N LYS A 710 6.28 -8.01 29.44
CA LYS A 710 6.91 -7.56 30.66
C LYS A 710 8.03 -8.51 31.03
N VAL A 711 9.26 -8.03 30.98
CA VAL A 711 10.44 -8.85 31.28
C VAL A 711 10.42 -9.28 32.77
N GLY A 712 10.55 -10.55 33.03
CA GLY A 712 10.53 -11.16 34.34
C GLY A 712 9.14 -11.53 34.88
N ASP A 713 8.05 -11.15 34.20
CA ASP A 713 6.66 -11.52 34.54
C ASP A 713 6.21 -12.69 33.65
N LEU A 714 6.04 -13.87 34.25
CA LEU A 714 5.70 -15.11 33.54
C LEU A 714 4.24 -15.52 33.70
N ASN A 715 3.48 -14.77 34.49
CA ASN A 715 2.07 -15.03 34.78
C ASN A 715 1.17 -13.87 34.36
N ASN A 716 1.69 -12.86 33.60
CA ASN A 716 1.01 -11.68 33.10
C ASN A 716 0.30 -10.86 34.21
N SER A 717 0.93 -10.76 35.38
CA SER A 717 0.39 -10.04 36.54
C SER A 717 0.77 -8.56 36.60
N ALA A 718 1.61 -8.09 35.64
CA ALA A 718 2.07 -6.72 35.60
C ALA A 718 0.92 -5.73 35.31
N LEU A 719 0.99 -4.57 35.99
CA LEU A 719 0.09 -3.45 35.70
C LEU A 719 0.48 -2.82 34.37
N THR A 720 -0.45 -2.81 33.42
CA THR A 720 -0.25 -2.35 32.04
C THR A 720 -0.57 -0.89 31.83
N THR A 721 -1.41 -0.29 32.71
CA THR A 721 -1.85 1.10 32.64
C THR A 721 -1.61 1.85 33.94
N THR A 722 -1.20 3.11 33.86
CA THR A 722 -1.06 4.02 35.01
C THR A 722 -2.44 4.30 35.60
N GLY A 723 -2.75 3.65 36.71
CA GLY A 723 -4.05 3.79 37.41
C GLY A 723 -4.85 2.52 37.63
N SER A 724 -4.48 1.41 37.00
CA SER A 724 -5.02 0.10 37.36
C SER A 724 -4.43 -0.35 38.70
N GLN A 725 -5.27 -0.38 39.72
CA GLN A 725 -4.89 -1.10 40.93
C GLN A 725 -5.13 -2.58 40.71
N ILE A 726 -4.19 -3.41 41.16
CA ILE A 726 -4.31 -4.87 41.13
C ILE A 726 -5.67 -5.25 41.72
N ALA A 727 -6.56 -5.76 40.90
CA ALA A 727 -7.69 -6.54 41.36
C ALA A 727 -7.13 -7.87 41.85
N GLY A 728 -6.51 -7.85 42.99
CA GLY A 728 -6.09 -9.08 43.64
C GLY A 728 -7.32 -9.96 43.80
N THR A 729 -7.38 -11.06 43.08
CA THR A 729 -8.25 -12.19 43.40
C THR A 729 -7.86 -12.69 44.76
N ARG A 730 -8.39 -12.04 45.80
CA ARG A 730 -8.33 -12.59 47.17
C ARG A 730 -9.26 -13.80 47.20
N SER A 731 -8.69 -14.98 46.94
CA SER A 731 -9.36 -16.20 47.37
C SER A 731 -9.48 -16.14 48.91
N ASN A 732 -10.63 -16.47 49.40
CA ASN A 732 -10.89 -16.64 50.86
C ASN A 732 -10.13 -17.86 51.46
N ALA A 733 -9.05 -18.29 50.83
CA ALA A 733 -8.17 -19.34 51.35
C ALA A 733 -7.34 -18.79 52.50
N SER A 734 -7.26 -19.50 53.56
CA SER A 734 -6.37 -19.22 54.70
C SER A 734 -4.93 -19.28 54.20
N GLY A 735 -4.34 -18.12 53.87
CA GLY A 735 -2.95 -18.05 53.39
C GLY A 735 -1.93 -18.49 54.47
N MET A 736 -0.65 -18.58 54.05
CA MET A 736 0.47 -18.88 54.95
C MET A 736 0.56 -17.88 56.10
N LYS A 737 0.66 -18.38 57.29
CA LYS A 737 0.88 -17.56 58.48
C LYS A 737 2.23 -17.89 59.08
N LEU A 738 3.07 -16.89 59.23
CA LEU A 738 4.32 -16.93 59.98
C LEU A 738 4.11 -16.15 61.28
N ARG A 739 4.43 -16.76 62.41
CA ARG A 739 4.31 -16.16 63.73
C ARG A 739 5.69 -15.89 64.28
N VAL A 740 5.85 -14.78 64.95
CA VAL A 740 7.05 -14.28 65.58
C VAL A 740 6.69 -13.82 66.97
N ASP A 741 7.37 -14.35 68.02
CA ASP A 741 7.17 -13.93 69.41
C ASP A 741 7.78 -12.54 69.65
N ASP A 742 7.05 -11.68 70.31
CA ASP A 742 7.48 -10.31 70.64
C ASP A 742 8.12 -10.31 72.06
N TYR A 743 9.38 -9.90 72.16
CA TYR A 743 10.08 -9.81 73.43
C TYR A 743 11.06 -8.64 73.51
N ALA A 744 11.46 -8.25 74.71
CA ALA A 744 12.46 -7.22 74.94
C ALA A 744 13.89 -7.79 74.96
N PHE A 745 14.88 -7.00 74.53
CA PHE A 745 16.29 -7.34 74.43
C PHE A 745 17.17 -6.20 74.93
N ALA A 746 18.37 -6.52 75.43
CA ALA A 746 19.37 -5.55 75.86
C ALA A 746 20.46 -5.35 74.80
N ALA A 747 21.21 -4.23 74.90
CA ALA A 747 22.32 -3.98 74.00
C ALA A 747 23.40 -5.05 74.12
N GLY A 748 23.86 -5.58 72.99
CA GLY A 748 24.82 -6.67 72.95
C GLY A 748 24.21 -8.07 72.86
N ASP A 749 22.89 -8.21 73.08
CA ASP A 749 22.23 -9.52 72.98
C ASP A 749 22.24 -10.07 71.56
N GLN A 750 22.32 -11.39 71.43
CA GLN A 750 21.96 -12.08 70.22
C GLN A 750 20.43 -12.33 70.19
N VAL A 751 19.70 -11.63 69.31
CA VAL A 751 18.25 -11.68 69.24
C VAL A 751 17.91 -12.72 68.18
N GLU A 752 17.42 -13.89 68.60
CA GLU A 752 16.96 -14.93 67.67
C GLU A 752 15.47 -14.78 67.42
N VAL A 753 15.10 -14.55 66.18
CA VAL A 753 13.72 -14.29 65.69
C VAL A 753 13.26 -15.51 64.91
N PRO A 754 12.66 -16.53 65.54
CA PRO A 754 12.12 -17.69 64.83
C PRO A 754 10.80 -17.35 64.19
N PHE A 755 10.67 -17.63 62.89
CA PHE A 755 9.45 -17.60 62.15
C PHE A 755 8.79 -18.98 62.22
N THR A 756 7.68 -19.08 62.96
CA THR A 756 6.97 -20.33 63.20
C THR A 756 5.69 -20.41 62.33
N THR A 757 5.30 -21.62 61.94
CA THR A 757 4.07 -21.87 61.17
C THR A 757 3.28 -23.03 61.76
N GLU A 758 1.95 -23.06 61.49
CA GLU A 758 1.04 -24.15 61.88
C GLU A 758 1.19 -25.42 61.00
N GLY A 759 1.96 -25.30 59.92
CA GLY A 759 2.15 -26.30 58.88
C GLY A 759 1.62 -25.87 57.55
N ILE A 760 2.32 -26.23 56.48
CA ILE A 760 1.96 -25.90 55.10
C ILE A 760 2.34 -27.06 54.21
N ASP A 761 1.37 -27.55 53.45
CA ASP A 761 1.59 -28.60 52.48
C ASP A 761 1.93 -27.98 51.11
N ARG A 762 2.84 -28.63 50.36
CA ARG A 762 3.17 -28.30 48.97
C ARG A 762 3.73 -26.87 48.75
N LEU A 763 4.51 -26.31 49.65
CA LEU A 763 5.16 -25.02 49.50
C LEU A 763 6.24 -25.07 48.41
N THR A 764 6.14 -24.17 47.42
CA THR A 764 7.10 -24.00 46.33
C THR A 764 7.88 -22.70 46.43
N GLY A 765 7.37 -21.71 47.15
CA GLY A 765 8.03 -20.42 47.33
C GLY A 765 7.23 -19.45 48.17
N PHE A 766 7.88 -18.36 48.59
CA PHE A 766 7.23 -17.23 49.26
C PHE A 766 8.07 -15.97 49.14
N GLN A 767 7.40 -14.83 49.36
CA GLN A 767 8.02 -13.52 49.48
C GLN A 767 7.29 -12.64 50.50
N PHE A 768 8.02 -11.75 51.16
CA PHE A 768 7.49 -10.74 52.07
C PHE A 768 8.51 -9.66 52.42
N GLY A 769 8.02 -8.49 52.86
CA GLY A 769 8.84 -7.37 53.31
C GLY A 769 8.65 -7.05 54.78
N LEU A 770 9.73 -6.65 55.45
CA LEU A 770 9.72 -6.14 56.81
C LEU A 770 10.38 -4.76 56.86
N THR A 771 9.85 -3.85 57.63
CA THR A 771 10.61 -2.69 58.10
C THR A 771 11.46 -3.10 59.29
N TYR A 772 12.73 -2.62 59.34
CA TYR A 772 13.61 -2.84 60.48
C TYR A 772 14.51 -1.63 60.74
N ASN A 773 14.94 -1.48 62.00
CA ASN A 773 15.83 -0.40 62.44
C ASN A 773 17.26 -0.91 62.63
N GLU A 774 18.12 -0.66 61.64
CA GLU A 774 19.52 -1.09 61.69
C GLU A 774 20.33 -0.45 62.81
N GLN A 775 19.92 0.74 63.30
CA GLN A 775 20.60 1.37 64.45
C GLN A 775 20.35 0.65 65.77
N VAL A 776 19.38 -0.28 65.77
CA VAL A 776 19.00 -1.07 66.97
C VAL A 776 19.23 -2.55 66.76
N LEU A 777 18.98 -3.08 65.57
CA LEU A 777 19.12 -4.51 65.23
C LEU A 777 20.00 -4.65 63.98
N GLU A 778 21.13 -5.34 64.08
CA GLU A 778 22.00 -5.69 62.97
C GLU A 778 21.79 -7.19 62.62
N LEU A 779 21.37 -7.51 61.38
CA LEU A 779 21.19 -8.88 60.92
C LEU A 779 22.57 -9.54 60.80
N VAL A 780 22.83 -10.62 61.56
CA VAL A 780 24.14 -11.29 61.60
C VAL A 780 24.09 -12.69 60.97
N ALA A 781 22.95 -13.36 60.99
CA ALA A 781 22.81 -14.68 60.37
C ALA A 781 21.37 -15.07 60.05
N ILE A 782 21.23 -16.00 59.16
CA ILE A 782 19.96 -16.67 58.85
C ILE A 782 20.17 -18.16 59.12
N ARG A 783 19.31 -18.74 59.95
CA ARG A 783 19.33 -20.17 60.20
C ARG A 783 18.11 -20.82 59.57
N SER A 784 18.38 -21.69 58.62
CA SER A 784 17.37 -22.56 58.08
C SER A 784 16.93 -23.60 59.08
N ALA A 785 15.66 -23.93 59.19
CA ALA A 785 15.11 -25.02 59.99
C ALA A 785 14.48 -26.07 59.08
N GLN A 786 13.20 -25.91 58.75
CA GLN A 786 12.53 -26.84 57.83
C GLN A 786 12.72 -26.43 56.33
N ILE A 787 13.12 -25.21 56.06
CA ILE A 787 13.40 -24.70 54.70
C ILE A 787 14.93 -24.74 54.49
N ALA A 788 15.45 -25.92 54.20
CA ALA A 788 16.90 -26.17 54.16
C ALA A 788 17.68 -25.32 53.15
N SER A 789 17.06 -24.92 52.06
CA SER A 789 17.69 -24.10 50.96
C SER A 789 17.62 -22.59 51.22
N LEU A 790 16.94 -22.13 52.28
CA LEU A 790 16.88 -20.72 52.63
C LEU A 790 18.23 -20.26 53.21
N ASN A 791 18.80 -19.22 52.64
CA ASN A 791 20.09 -18.66 53.03
C ASN A 791 20.16 -17.15 52.77
N GLU A 792 21.33 -16.54 53.02
CA GLU A 792 21.52 -15.07 52.87
C GLU A 792 21.18 -14.52 51.50
N LYS A 793 21.28 -15.31 50.41
CA LYS A 793 20.92 -14.88 49.07
C LYS A 793 19.42 -14.70 48.87
N ASN A 794 18.60 -15.17 49.77
CA ASN A 794 17.15 -15.05 49.77
C ASN A 794 16.64 -13.83 50.54
N ILE A 795 17.52 -13.08 51.18
CA ILE A 795 17.21 -11.93 52.02
C ILE A 795 17.90 -10.70 51.43
N GLY A 796 17.15 -9.67 51.14
CA GLY A 796 17.66 -8.35 50.82
C GLY A 796 17.72 -7.50 52.08
N VAL A 797 18.90 -6.97 52.40
CA VAL A 797 19.12 -6.05 53.53
C VAL A 797 19.37 -4.67 52.94
N LEU A 798 18.46 -3.73 53.20
CA LEU A 798 18.44 -2.37 52.62
C LEU A 798 18.42 -1.34 53.77
N PRO A 799 19.56 -1.13 54.47
CA PRO A 799 19.65 -0.31 55.67
C PRO A 799 19.20 1.15 55.40
N GLU A 800 19.59 1.70 54.24
CA GLU A 800 19.26 3.07 53.87
C GLU A 800 17.76 3.31 53.78
N ARG A 801 16.97 2.26 53.50
CA ARG A 801 15.51 2.29 53.41
C ARG A 801 14.84 1.77 54.67
N GLY A 802 15.59 1.16 55.59
CA GLY A 802 15.07 0.46 56.75
C GLY A 802 14.25 -0.78 56.36
N TRP A 803 14.64 -1.51 55.29
CA TRP A 803 13.88 -2.62 54.73
C TRP A 803 14.68 -3.92 54.82
N LEU A 804 13.98 -4.99 55.14
CA LEU A 804 14.37 -6.38 54.96
C LEU A 804 13.36 -7.03 54.02
N THR A 805 13.84 -7.60 52.93
CA THR A 805 12.98 -8.31 51.96
C THR A 805 13.38 -9.79 51.94
N ALA A 806 12.40 -10.66 51.77
CA ALA A 806 12.60 -12.09 51.64
C ALA A 806 11.98 -12.63 50.37
N SER A 807 12.75 -13.42 49.61
CA SER A 807 12.31 -14.11 48.40
C SER A 807 12.95 -15.49 48.36
N TRP A 808 12.16 -16.52 48.52
CA TRP A 808 12.63 -17.89 48.46
C TRP A 808 11.75 -18.73 47.55
N HIS A 809 12.36 -19.53 46.71
CA HIS A 809 11.71 -20.59 45.96
C HIS A 809 12.48 -21.89 46.11
N GLN A 810 11.78 -22.99 45.91
CA GLN A 810 12.39 -24.32 46.02
C GLN A 810 13.28 -24.62 44.82
N PRO A 811 14.60 -24.76 45.02
CA PRO A 811 15.54 -24.94 43.90
C PRO A 811 15.36 -26.25 43.11
N ALA A 812 14.82 -27.29 43.79
CA ALA A 812 14.54 -28.57 43.14
C ALA A 812 13.26 -28.59 42.30
N GLY A 813 12.47 -27.51 42.33
CA GLY A 813 11.20 -27.41 41.58
C GLY A 813 10.06 -28.23 42.15
N GLU A 814 10.32 -29.13 43.10
CA GLU A 814 9.30 -29.94 43.76
C GLU A 814 8.79 -29.24 45.04
N ALA A 815 7.49 -29.33 45.29
CA ALA A 815 6.91 -28.74 46.49
C ALA A 815 7.40 -29.47 47.76
N ILE A 816 7.56 -28.71 48.85
CA ILE A 816 7.92 -29.28 50.17
C ILE A 816 6.78 -29.10 51.17
N ASP A 817 6.63 -30.05 52.09
CA ASP A 817 5.70 -29.94 53.20
C ASP A 817 6.44 -29.43 54.43
N ILE A 818 5.92 -28.36 55.03
CA ILE A 818 6.45 -27.77 56.25
C ILE A 818 5.51 -28.14 57.39
N LYS A 819 6.05 -28.81 58.43
CA LYS A 819 5.31 -29.18 59.61
C LYS A 819 5.16 -27.99 60.57
N SER A 820 4.20 -28.08 61.50
CA SER A 820 4.06 -27.07 62.55
C SER A 820 5.38 -26.91 63.32
N GLY A 821 5.79 -25.67 63.57
CA GLY A 821 7.01 -25.29 64.21
C GLY A 821 7.84 -24.25 63.46
N THR A 822 9.12 -24.11 63.81
CA THR A 822 10.02 -23.11 63.23
C THR A 822 10.33 -23.45 61.77
N ALA A 823 10.00 -22.56 60.86
CA ALA A 823 10.34 -22.63 59.43
C ALA A 823 11.79 -22.17 59.18
N PHE A 824 12.18 -21.04 59.76
CA PHE A 824 13.53 -20.46 59.73
C PHE A 824 13.68 -19.45 60.87
N THR A 825 14.93 -18.96 61.13
CA THR A 825 15.22 -17.97 62.16
C THR A 825 16.12 -16.87 61.60
N LEU A 826 15.75 -15.61 61.78
CA LEU A 826 16.63 -14.48 61.58
C LEU A 826 17.38 -14.20 62.88
N VAL A 827 18.68 -14.01 62.78
CA VAL A 827 19.53 -13.76 63.98
C VAL A 827 20.07 -12.34 63.86
N PHE A 828 19.73 -11.52 64.85
CA PHE A 828 20.22 -10.15 64.90
C PHE A 828 21.19 -10.01 66.12
N ARG A 829 22.06 -9.02 66.02
CA ARG A 829 22.81 -8.48 67.17
C ARG A 829 22.11 -7.18 67.56
N ALA A 830 21.76 -7.05 68.83
CA ALA A 830 21.17 -5.81 69.36
C ALA A 830 22.28 -4.78 69.60
N VAL A 831 22.18 -3.68 68.86
CA VAL A 831 23.08 -2.52 68.98
C VAL A 831 22.63 -1.61 70.14
N ARG A 832 21.33 -1.54 70.36
CA ARG A 832 20.67 -0.80 71.46
C ARG A 832 19.57 -1.66 72.08
N PRO A 833 19.19 -1.38 73.35
CA PRO A 833 18.08 -2.10 73.96
C PRO A 833 16.77 -1.70 73.32
N GLY A 834 15.77 -2.59 73.24
CA GLY A 834 14.47 -2.35 72.69
C GLY A 834 13.53 -3.52 72.83
N LYS A 835 12.32 -3.38 72.26
CA LYS A 835 11.34 -4.43 72.09
C LYS A 835 11.25 -4.80 70.63
N LEU A 836 11.12 -6.07 70.27
CA LEU A 836 11.24 -6.52 68.86
C LEU A 836 10.17 -5.87 68.00
N SER A 837 8.91 -5.76 68.40
CA SER A 837 7.81 -5.15 67.69
C SER A 837 7.97 -3.65 67.41
N ASP A 838 8.84 -2.95 68.14
CA ASP A 838 9.12 -1.52 67.88
C ASP A 838 10.12 -1.34 66.74
N HIS A 839 10.93 -2.35 66.43
CA HIS A 839 12.04 -2.23 65.51
C HIS A 839 12.04 -3.22 64.34
N LEU A 840 11.15 -4.21 64.33
CA LEU A 840 10.91 -5.15 63.29
C LEU A 840 9.41 -5.28 63.02
N ARG A 841 8.90 -4.90 61.83
CA ARG A 841 7.48 -4.96 61.51
C ARG A 841 7.24 -5.49 60.11
N PHE A 842 6.19 -6.30 59.94
CA PHE A 842 5.71 -6.73 58.66
C PHE A 842 5.07 -5.54 57.90
N ASP A 843 5.51 -5.31 56.65
CA ASP A 843 4.96 -4.24 55.78
C ASP A 843 4.77 -4.75 54.37
N PRO A 844 3.54 -5.11 54.00
CA PRO A 844 3.23 -5.60 52.63
C PRO A 844 3.33 -4.52 51.53
N ARG A 845 3.60 -3.25 51.90
CA ARG A 845 3.85 -2.17 50.96
C ARG A 845 5.25 -2.18 50.38
N ILE A 846 6.20 -2.86 51.04
CA ILE A 846 7.60 -3.02 50.60
C ILE A 846 7.63 -3.94 49.41
N MET A 847 6.89 -5.05 49.46
CA MET A 847 6.69 -6.01 48.38
C MET A 847 5.41 -6.81 48.65
N PRO A 848 4.73 -7.33 47.62
CA PRO A 848 3.58 -8.23 47.81
C PRO A 848 3.96 -9.42 48.71
N ALA A 849 3.16 -9.64 49.75
CA ALA A 849 3.41 -10.74 50.68
C ALA A 849 2.61 -11.98 50.27
N GLU A 850 3.32 -12.97 49.75
CA GLU A 850 2.73 -14.09 49.03
C GLU A 850 3.43 -15.41 49.36
N SER A 851 2.66 -16.50 49.32
CA SER A 851 3.14 -17.86 49.34
C SER A 851 2.60 -18.66 48.18
N TYR A 852 3.37 -19.58 47.66
CA TYR A 852 3.06 -20.32 46.43
C TYR A 852 2.99 -21.81 46.77
N LEU A 853 1.84 -22.44 46.46
CA LEU A 853 1.58 -23.85 46.80
C LEU A 853 1.42 -24.67 45.50
N GLY A 854 2.25 -25.63 45.31
CA GLY A 854 2.29 -26.48 44.12
C GLY A 854 2.59 -25.64 42.87
N ALA A 855 1.85 -25.88 41.73
CA ALA A 855 2.12 -25.27 40.44
C ALA A 855 1.30 -24.01 40.18
N GLU A 856 0.17 -23.82 40.86
CA GLU A 856 -0.87 -22.92 40.35
C GLU A 856 -1.52 -22.07 41.45
N GLN A 857 -1.18 -22.25 42.71
CA GLN A 857 -1.89 -21.55 43.77
C GLN A 857 -1.00 -20.48 44.43
N GLN A 858 -1.28 -19.24 44.12
CA GLN A 858 -0.78 -18.07 44.82
C GLN A 858 -1.71 -17.77 45.99
N GLN A 859 -1.17 -17.62 47.19
CA GLN A 859 -1.93 -17.30 48.39
C GLN A 859 -1.32 -16.12 49.15
N PRO A 860 -2.10 -15.33 49.88
CA PRO A 860 -1.54 -14.31 50.76
C PRO A 860 -0.67 -14.90 51.85
N LEU A 861 0.41 -14.20 52.19
CA LEU A 861 1.26 -14.50 53.34
C LEU A 861 1.11 -13.40 54.38
N ASN A 862 0.95 -13.77 55.62
CA ASN A 862 0.90 -12.87 56.77
C ASN A 862 1.98 -13.19 57.79
N VAL A 863 2.71 -12.19 58.23
CA VAL A 863 3.64 -12.30 59.37
C VAL A 863 2.97 -11.66 60.60
N ILE A 864 2.73 -12.43 61.61
CA ILE A 864 2.02 -12.04 62.86
C ILE A 864 3.03 -11.95 63.99
N MET A 865 3.15 -10.80 64.67
CA MET A 865 3.87 -10.62 65.90
C MET A 865 2.92 -10.93 67.06
N GLU A 866 3.22 -11.96 67.84
CA GLU A 866 2.43 -12.34 69.01
C GLU A 866 2.96 -11.65 70.27
N SER A 867 2.16 -10.77 70.91
CA SER A 867 2.41 -10.21 72.20
C SER A 867 1.41 -10.85 73.19
N ASP A 868 1.82 -11.03 74.43
CA ASP A 868 1.02 -11.63 75.53
C ASP A 868 -0.26 -10.81 75.87
N ASP A 869 -0.48 -9.71 75.19
CA ASP A 869 -1.70 -8.87 75.34
C ASP A 869 -2.66 -9.03 74.18
N ALA A 870 -3.82 -9.62 74.45
CA ALA A 870 -4.93 -9.75 73.50
C ALA A 870 -5.50 -8.35 73.12
N SER A 871 -5.36 -7.95 71.83
CA SER A 871 -6.03 -6.75 71.42
C SER A 871 -6.13 -6.40 69.97
N VAL A 872 -7.21 -5.84 69.65
CA VAL A 872 -7.65 -4.82 68.67
C VAL A 872 -6.69 -4.50 67.50
N SER A 873 -7.16 -4.72 66.27
CA SER A 873 -6.58 -4.30 65.01
C SER A 873 -6.02 -2.86 65.06
N SER A 874 -4.72 -2.70 64.79
CA SER A 874 -4.00 -1.44 64.97
C SER A 874 -4.00 -0.49 63.76
N VAL A 875 -4.87 -0.72 62.75
CA VAL A 875 -4.87 0.07 61.48
C VAL A 875 -6.31 0.37 61.05
N PHE A 876 -6.58 1.62 60.58
CA PHE A 876 -7.80 1.98 59.90
C PHE A 876 -7.88 1.23 58.58
N THR A 877 -8.94 0.45 58.37
CA THR A 877 -9.19 -0.32 57.15
C THR A 877 -10.59 -0.11 56.64
N VAL A 878 -10.76 -0.12 55.29
CA VAL A 878 -12.06 -0.05 54.63
C VAL A 878 -12.16 -1.24 53.66
N GLY A 879 -13.16 -2.08 53.90
CA GLY A 879 -13.45 -3.22 53.02
C GLY A 879 -14.20 -2.84 51.76
N GLN A 880 -14.23 -3.78 50.80
CA GLN A 880 -15.10 -3.67 49.63
C GLN A 880 -16.56 -3.79 50.05
N ASN A 881 -17.43 -2.99 49.41
CA ASN A 881 -18.87 -3.07 49.68
C ASN A 881 -19.43 -4.45 49.27
N GLN A 882 -20.38 -4.98 50.06
CA GLN A 882 -20.99 -6.28 49.83
C GLN A 882 -22.52 -6.20 49.91
N PRO A 883 -23.24 -6.71 48.87
CA PRO A 883 -22.77 -7.20 47.61
C PRO A 883 -22.19 -6.08 46.70
N ASN A 884 -21.36 -6.46 45.72
CA ASN A 884 -20.88 -5.62 44.65
C ASN A 884 -20.68 -6.49 43.37
N PRO A 885 -21.46 -6.32 42.31
CA PRO A 885 -22.55 -5.33 42.15
C PRO A 885 -23.74 -5.55 43.07
N PHE A 886 -24.56 -4.48 43.28
CA PHE A 886 -25.75 -4.55 44.06
C PHE A 886 -26.95 -3.89 43.38
N THR A 887 -28.17 -4.25 43.78
CA THR A 887 -29.40 -3.67 43.29
C THR A 887 -30.07 -2.79 44.35
N ALA A 888 -30.52 -3.37 45.48
CA ALA A 888 -31.29 -2.67 46.49
C ALA A 888 -30.45 -2.13 47.65
N GLN A 889 -29.43 -2.84 48.09
CA GLN A 889 -28.64 -2.51 49.28
C GLN A 889 -27.24 -3.03 49.21
N THR A 890 -26.27 -2.28 49.80
CA THR A 890 -24.88 -2.75 49.97
C THR A 890 -24.34 -2.26 51.34
N VAL A 891 -23.38 -3.02 51.86
CA VAL A 891 -22.73 -2.73 53.15
C VAL A 891 -21.25 -2.45 52.95
N ILE A 892 -20.75 -1.34 53.47
CA ILE A 892 -19.32 -0.94 53.43
C ILE A 892 -18.72 -1.21 54.83
N PRO A 893 -17.95 -2.29 55.00
CA PRO A 893 -17.31 -2.59 56.29
C PRO A 893 -16.01 -1.76 56.44
N PHE A 894 -15.71 -1.34 57.67
CA PHE A 894 -14.46 -0.67 58.03
C PHE A 894 -14.06 -0.99 59.48
N SER A 895 -12.81 -0.79 59.83
CA SER A 895 -12.26 -1.01 61.16
C SER A 895 -11.40 0.16 61.57
N LEU A 896 -11.55 0.58 62.83
CA LEU A 896 -10.79 1.68 63.45
C LEU A 896 -9.84 1.20 64.52
N PRO A 897 -8.59 1.70 64.60
CA PRO A 897 -7.62 1.38 65.65
C PRO A 897 -7.91 2.07 66.98
N ALA A 898 -8.64 3.20 66.96
CA ALA A 898 -9.06 4.00 68.08
C ALA A 898 -10.39 4.70 67.77
N GLU A 899 -11.06 5.25 68.75
CA GLU A 899 -12.28 6.05 68.58
C GLU A 899 -11.97 7.22 67.64
N ALA A 900 -12.75 7.36 66.55
CA ALA A 900 -12.57 8.42 65.56
C ALA A 900 -13.88 8.81 64.90
N ALA A 901 -13.94 10.07 64.47
CA ALA A 901 -14.97 10.52 63.52
C ALA A 901 -14.64 10.02 62.12
N VAL A 902 -15.60 9.35 61.50
CA VAL A 902 -15.48 8.83 60.14
C VAL A 902 -16.50 9.48 59.24
N GLU A 903 -16.05 10.01 58.11
CA GLU A 903 -16.91 10.54 57.05
C GLU A 903 -16.87 9.62 55.83
N LEU A 904 -18.03 9.18 55.38
CA LEU A 904 -18.26 8.50 54.10
C LEU A 904 -18.67 9.51 53.05
N THR A 905 -17.96 9.60 51.95
CA THR A 905 -18.33 10.37 50.77
C THR A 905 -18.51 9.41 49.59
N VAL A 906 -19.65 9.53 48.87
CA VAL A 906 -19.91 8.79 47.62
C VAL A 906 -20.01 9.76 46.47
N SER A 907 -19.32 9.46 45.37
CA SER A 907 -19.31 10.26 44.11
C SER A 907 -19.62 9.38 42.89
N ASP A 908 -20.12 10.02 41.82
CA ASP A 908 -20.33 9.40 40.54
C ASP A 908 -18.99 9.30 39.73
N ALA A 909 -19.07 8.71 38.53
CA ALA A 909 -17.91 8.54 37.63
C ALA A 909 -17.30 9.89 37.15
N GLN A 910 -18.05 11.01 37.29
CA GLN A 910 -17.59 12.36 36.97
C GLN A 910 -17.03 13.12 38.18
N GLY A 911 -16.96 12.45 39.35
CA GLY A 911 -16.44 13.03 40.57
C GLY A 911 -17.46 13.93 41.33
N ARG A 912 -18.72 13.97 40.93
CA ARG A 912 -19.75 14.74 41.64
C ARG A 912 -20.18 13.98 42.90
N ILE A 913 -20.13 14.64 44.03
CA ILE A 913 -20.58 14.05 45.32
C ILE A 913 -22.07 13.83 45.32
N ILE A 914 -22.46 12.60 45.57
CA ILE A 914 -23.87 12.17 45.64
C ILE A 914 -24.34 12.07 47.08
N LEU A 915 -23.50 11.58 47.99
CA LEU A 915 -23.83 11.33 49.40
C LEU A 915 -22.68 11.67 50.30
N ARG A 916 -22.97 12.26 51.46
CA ARG A 916 -22.03 12.35 52.60
C ARG A 916 -22.74 11.88 53.87
N ARG A 917 -22.05 11.05 54.65
CA ARG A 917 -22.48 10.59 55.98
C ARG A 917 -21.28 10.60 56.92
N ALA A 918 -21.48 11.20 58.09
CA ALA A 918 -20.44 11.21 59.13
C ALA A 918 -21.01 10.63 60.42
N GLY A 919 -20.11 9.99 61.17
CA GLY A 919 -20.41 9.43 62.48
C GLY A 919 -19.15 9.26 63.35
N SER A 920 -19.31 9.23 64.67
CA SER A 920 -18.26 8.89 65.62
C SER A 920 -18.36 7.42 65.99
N PHE A 921 -17.24 6.66 65.83
CA PHE A 921 -17.21 5.22 66.00
C PHE A 921 -16.11 4.88 67.01
N ALA A 922 -16.36 3.93 67.91
CA ALA A 922 -15.36 3.41 68.81
C ALA A 922 -14.28 2.60 68.08
N ALA A 923 -13.19 2.24 68.73
CA ALA A 923 -12.22 1.28 68.20
C ALA A 923 -12.91 -0.07 67.87
N GLY A 924 -12.59 -0.67 66.71
CA GLY A 924 -13.13 -1.96 66.29
C GLY A 924 -13.79 -1.94 64.89
N ALA A 925 -14.52 -2.99 64.57
CA ALA A 925 -15.15 -3.19 63.28
C ALA A 925 -16.54 -2.51 63.22
N HIS A 926 -16.78 -1.77 62.11
CA HIS A 926 -18.01 -1.00 61.85
C HIS A 926 -18.47 -1.12 60.39
N GLN A 927 -19.63 -0.60 60.09
CA GLN A 927 -20.14 -0.62 58.69
C GLN A 927 -21.05 0.57 58.38
N PHE A 928 -21.03 1.03 57.19
CA PHE A 928 -22.06 1.88 56.58
C PHE A 928 -22.97 1.03 55.69
N VAL A 929 -24.27 1.26 55.79
CA VAL A 929 -25.26 0.63 54.89
C VAL A 929 -25.77 1.68 53.92
N LEU A 930 -25.70 1.37 52.63
CA LEU A 930 -26.28 2.16 51.56
C LEU A 930 -27.45 1.40 50.96
N THR A 931 -28.54 2.11 50.75
CA THR A 931 -29.75 1.57 50.13
C THR A 931 -30.02 2.22 48.78
N ASP A 932 -30.97 1.69 48.02
CA ASP A 932 -31.40 2.24 46.74
C ASP A 932 -31.81 3.74 46.82
N ALA A 933 -32.36 4.18 47.96
CA ALA A 933 -32.75 5.58 48.21
C ALA A 933 -31.55 6.55 48.34
N ASP A 934 -30.34 6.04 48.59
CA ASP A 934 -29.13 6.84 48.83
C ASP A 934 -28.39 7.20 47.55
N LEU A 935 -28.70 6.52 46.44
CA LEU A 935 -27.99 6.63 45.18
C LEU A 935 -28.96 6.82 44.00
N PRO A 936 -28.55 7.43 42.88
CA PRO A 936 -29.40 7.61 41.72
C PRO A 936 -30.08 6.31 41.28
N ALA A 937 -31.33 6.38 40.81
CA ALA A 937 -32.09 5.22 40.35
C ALA A 937 -31.45 4.54 39.12
N ALA A 938 -30.75 5.31 38.29
CA ALA A 938 -29.95 4.74 37.19
C ALA A 938 -28.75 3.99 37.74
N GLY A 939 -28.57 2.75 37.33
CA GLY A 939 -27.36 1.97 37.61
C GLY A 939 -26.08 2.67 37.13
N GLY A 940 -24.95 2.33 37.74
CA GLY A 940 -23.68 2.94 37.35
C GLY A 940 -22.53 2.57 38.28
N VAL A 941 -21.34 3.07 37.95
CA VAL A 941 -20.14 2.95 38.77
C VAL A 941 -20.05 4.18 39.68
N PHE A 942 -19.88 3.93 40.98
CA PHE A 942 -19.71 4.95 42.01
C PHE A 942 -18.37 4.70 42.72
N GLN A 943 -17.82 5.78 43.27
CA GLN A 943 -16.65 5.74 44.12
C GLN A 943 -17.07 6.15 45.55
N TYR A 944 -16.63 5.39 46.55
CA TYR A 944 -16.82 5.80 47.93
C TYR A 944 -15.48 5.97 48.63
N GLN A 945 -15.43 6.96 49.49
CA GLN A 945 -14.27 7.37 50.26
C GLN A 945 -14.64 7.44 51.75
N LEU A 946 -13.87 6.78 52.59
CA LEU A 946 -13.95 6.93 54.02
C LEU A 946 -12.75 7.69 54.52
N GLN A 947 -13.03 8.73 55.32
CA GLN A 947 -12.02 9.55 55.96
C GLN A 947 -12.11 9.41 57.46
N ALA A 948 -10.96 9.10 58.14
CA ALA A 948 -10.83 9.06 59.60
C ALA A 948 -9.61 9.89 59.99
N GLY A 949 -9.80 11.11 60.52
CA GLY A 949 -8.71 12.08 60.71
C GLY A 949 -8.04 12.44 59.38
N ASP A 950 -6.69 12.29 59.32
CA ASP A 950 -5.93 12.58 58.09
C ASP A 950 -5.86 11.38 57.14
N LEU A 951 -6.40 10.24 57.49
CA LEU A 951 -6.39 9.01 56.67
C LEU A 951 -7.62 8.94 55.82
N VAL A 952 -7.40 8.72 54.51
CA VAL A 952 -8.45 8.65 53.51
C VAL A 952 -8.27 7.37 52.70
N LEU A 953 -9.31 6.52 52.65
CA LEU A 953 -9.33 5.28 51.87
C LEU A 953 -10.50 5.29 50.91
N THR A 954 -10.22 4.90 49.67
CA THR A 954 -11.18 4.97 48.55
C THR A 954 -11.42 3.62 47.92
N ARG A 955 -12.66 3.32 47.51
CA ARG A 955 -13.08 2.11 46.81
C ARG A 955 -14.11 2.42 45.72
N LYS A 956 -14.31 1.51 44.78
CA LYS A 956 -15.36 1.58 43.76
C LYS A 956 -16.50 0.61 44.06
N MET A 957 -17.74 0.97 43.71
CA MET A 957 -18.89 0.09 43.78
C MET A 957 -19.74 0.21 42.52
N VAL A 958 -20.45 -0.85 42.19
CA VAL A 958 -21.34 -0.92 41.03
C VAL A 958 -22.77 -1.15 41.48
N LYS A 959 -23.68 -0.24 41.09
CA LYS A 959 -25.13 -0.41 41.25
C LYS A 959 -25.70 -0.86 39.90
N VAL A 960 -26.54 -1.90 39.93
CA VAL A 960 -27.27 -2.39 38.76
C VAL A 960 -28.70 -1.89 38.90
N SER A 961 -29.29 -1.33 37.84
CA SER A 961 -30.69 -0.95 37.80
C SER A 961 -31.58 -2.19 37.76
N ASP A 962 -32.63 -2.26 38.55
CA ASP A 962 -33.71 -3.24 38.34
C ASP A 962 -34.33 -2.96 36.96
N GLN A 963 -34.28 -3.95 36.03
CA GLN A 963 -35.01 -3.92 34.76
C GLN A 963 -36.47 -4.26 35.00
#